data_2d3fb41dca189e3cd98a0b898ed3c7cd
#
_entry.id   2d3fb41dca189e3cd98a0b898ed3c7cd
#
_cell.length_a   1.000
_cell.length_b   1.000
_cell.length_c   1.000
_cell.angle_alpha   90.00
_cell.angle_beta   90.00
_cell.angle_gamma   90.00
#
_symmetry.space_group_name_H-M   'P 1'
#
loop_
_entity.id
_entity.type
_entity.pdbx_description
1 polymer ?
#
loop_
_entity_poly.entity_id
_entity_poly.type
_entity_poly.pdbx_seq_one_letter_code
_entity_poly.pdbx_strand_id
1 'polypeptide(L)'
;EPNSWTNIKWGYEWVLALYEKWAGAAAIPLLQALVAIGIILLLYTLVVNLLQHYHRQELSFMLYPLLLYGLCMLEFRMTARPEMLSHLFTVAYMLLITLHTLKPSRWVFLIPLLQMLWANVHEGYGIGWVILFIWITALWIHYRFHATQKPIRESAIVAASVLAVCINPYGTELLWRPLGLLTQLQETKYTTEFLDYRYFQYWQKESYAALLSSALVIVFLIIAALKNKEKKKVPFVQLLTRDPLLMFNAALVLAFTYLALNALRNVVFLQLVTLPLLVGYFPLRIQEKHHRFQQYTMMATLCLSVLLYVLIVTNRYYELTGSTQRYGLEISSMNNPEGAAAYLQSHQLEKEVFSDYMISSYFLWRLQPHYKSYIDLREHEVFPPEFFTEFAASVYYPEVFSSIDSQHTFTAYALYTPQFGPLHRYLYTHPEFRLVYIDAVAAVYVKDTTSSQASYSFAKPVAASGFAQLLTRIFNPFYRNLEYEPANEWINAAAYYTSVGDAGKALSYVEKGMQSGKNTDMCFVYRAKAHEYMAATDTALRLIYTDSAIFYYQQAIAINKNNAAALQALGIHYLNRTRIKEAIKLFENCVQLEPGNKDAYVQLAESYKYLANMNGKKEDLLKAISAYEKALQLDSKNLYVCASLGLLHYSNGNCERAVELLLPAKDYERIGINERNLIKQCLINCGERL
;
A
#
# COMPACT_ATOMS: atom_id res chain seq x y z
N GLU A 1 10.12 -22.80 15.07
CA GLU A 1 9.88 -21.37 15.36
C GLU A 1 10.64 -21.00 16.62
N PRO A 2 11.61 -20.08 16.56
CA PRO A 2 12.45 -19.78 17.73
C PRO A 2 11.72 -18.99 18.82
N ASN A 3 10.58 -18.37 18.51
CA ASN A 3 9.79 -17.56 19.44
C ASN A 3 8.35 -18.06 19.54
N SER A 4 7.80 -18.11 20.76
CA SER A 4 6.36 -18.27 20.95
C SER A 4 5.66 -17.00 20.45
N TRP A 5 4.87 -17.10 19.40
CA TRP A 5 4.09 -15.99 18.88
C TRP A 5 2.59 -16.18 19.12
N THR A 6 1.89 -15.09 19.33
CA THR A 6 0.46 -15.07 19.62
C THR A 6 -0.32 -14.88 18.33
N ASN A 7 -0.93 -15.95 17.80
CA ASN A 7 -1.75 -15.86 16.59
C ASN A 7 -3.14 -15.25 16.87
N ILE A 8 -3.25 -13.96 16.88
CA ILE A 8 -4.53 -13.25 17.09
C ILE A 8 -5.53 -13.48 15.93
N LYS A 9 -5.02 -13.87 14.77
CA LYS A 9 -5.80 -14.06 13.54
C LYS A 9 -6.35 -15.49 13.39
N TRP A 10 -6.10 -16.37 14.37
CA TRP A 10 -6.43 -17.80 14.32
C TRP A 10 -7.90 -18.08 13.92
N GLY A 11 -8.85 -17.30 14.44
CA GLY A 11 -10.26 -17.48 14.14
C GLY A 11 -10.60 -17.12 12.70
N TYR A 12 -9.98 -16.06 12.16
CA TYR A 12 -10.12 -15.71 10.75
C TYR A 12 -9.51 -16.78 9.84
N GLU A 13 -8.31 -17.22 10.15
CA GLU A 13 -7.60 -18.25 9.39
C GLU A 13 -8.37 -19.57 9.37
N TRP A 14 -8.95 -19.94 10.50
CA TRP A 14 -9.81 -21.12 10.61
C TRP A 14 -11.06 -21.00 9.73
N VAL A 15 -11.76 -19.87 9.78
CA VAL A 15 -12.93 -19.60 8.92
C VAL A 15 -12.53 -19.63 7.46
N LEU A 16 -11.40 -19.00 7.10
CA LEU A 16 -10.89 -18.97 5.73
C LEU A 16 -10.55 -20.36 5.22
N ALA A 17 -9.88 -21.19 6.05
CA ALA A 17 -9.53 -22.57 5.69
C ALA A 17 -10.78 -23.46 5.48
N LEU A 18 -11.79 -23.30 6.33
CA LEU A 18 -13.07 -24.01 6.14
C LEU A 18 -13.78 -23.55 4.87
N TYR A 19 -13.80 -22.25 4.61
CA TYR A 19 -14.38 -21.68 3.40
C TYR A 19 -13.66 -22.15 2.14
N GLU A 20 -12.32 -22.15 2.16
CA GLU A 20 -11.51 -22.67 1.07
C GLU A 20 -11.77 -24.16 0.80
N LYS A 21 -11.84 -24.97 1.85
CA LYS A 21 -12.15 -26.40 1.73
C LYS A 21 -13.54 -26.66 1.12
N TRP A 22 -14.50 -25.77 1.39
CA TRP A 22 -15.87 -25.90 0.90
C TRP A 22 -16.04 -25.31 -0.51
N ALA A 23 -15.55 -24.09 -0.76
CA ALA A 23 -15.82 -23.31 -1.97
C ALA A 23 -14.63 -23.22 -2.92
N GLY A 24 -13.42 -23.59 -2.46
CA GLY A 24 -12.16 -23.42 -3.18
C GLY A 24 -11.55 -22.01 -3.01
N ALA A 25 -10.22 -21.91 -3.12
CA ALA A 25 -9.50 -20.66 -2.95
C ALA A 25 -9.93 -19.57 -3.96
N ALA A 26 -10.30 -19.94 -5.17
CA ALA A 26 -10.82 -19.02 -6.20
C ALA A 26 -12.14 -18.33 -5.80
N ALA A 27 -12.85 -18.84 -4.79
CA ALA A 27 -14.09 -18.23 -4.27
C ALA A 27 -13.87 -17.20 -3.16
N ILE A 28 -12.64 -16.99 -2.70
CA ILE A 28 -12.31 -15.99 -1.66
C ILE A 28 -12.86 -14.58 -1.98
N PRO A 29 -12.85 -14.08 -3.23
CA PRO A 29 -13.49 -12.80 -3.57
C PRO A 29 -14.98 -12.70 -3.22
N LEU A 30 -15.71 -13.81 -3.15
CA LEU A 30 -17.11 -13.81 -2.72
C LEU A 30 -17.25 -13.53 -1.22
N LEU A 31 -16.34 -14.06 -0.40
CA LEU A 31 -16.30 -13.73 1.03
C LEU A 31 -16.05 -12.24 1.23
N GLN A 32 -15.14 -11.66 0.46
CA GLN A 32 -14.88 -10.21 0.47
C GLN A 32 -16.15 -9.42 0.07
N ALA A 33 -16.83 -9.85 -1.01
CA ALA A 33 -18.06 -9.22 -1.47
C ALA A 33 -19.17 -9.30 -0.40
N LEU A 34 -19.33 -10.43 0.29
CA LEU A 34 -20.30 -10.58 1.37
C LEU A 34 -20.02 -9.62 2.54
N VAL A 35 -18.76 -9.47 2.93
CA VAL A 35 -18.37 -8.52 3.99
C VAL A 35 -18.62 -7.08 3.53
N ALA A 36 -18.27 -6.72 2.27
CA ALA A 36 -18.54 -5.40 1.71
C ALA A 36 -20.04 -5.08 1.69
N ILE A 37 -20.87 -6.04 1.24
CA ILE A 37 -22.34 -5.91 1.28
C ILE A 37 -22.81 -5.70 2.72
N GLY A 38 -22.30 -6.47 3.68
CA GLY A 38 -22.59 -6.30 5.10
C GLY A 38 -22.29 -4.88 5.60
N ILE A 39 -21.11 -4.34 5.28
CA ILE A 39 -20.72 -2.97 5.61
C ILE A 39 -21.70 -1.95 5.01
N ILE A 40 -22.02 -2.08 3.72
CA ILE A 40 -22.94 -1.18 3.01
C ILE A 40 -24.36 -1.22 3.63
N LEU A 41 -24.87 -2.41 3.97
CA LEU A 41 -26.17 -2.56 4.62
C LEU A 41 -26.19 -1.93 6.02
N LEU A 42 -25.12 -2.08 6.79
CA LEU A 42 -25.01 -1.45 8.11
C LEU A 42 -24.92 0.08 7.98
N LEU A 43 -24.13 0.61 7.02
CA LEU A 43 -24.06 2.04 6.74
C LEU A 43 -25.41 2.60 6.29
N TYR A 44 -26.09 1.91 5.38
CA TYR A 44 -27.46 2.26 4.94
C TYR A 44 -28.40 2.38 6.14
N THR A 45 -28.43 1.34 6.99
CA THR A 45 -29.28 1.30 8.17
C THR A 45 -28.95 2.43 9.15
N LEU A 46 -27.67 2.70 9.36
CA LEU A 46 -27.21 3.78 10.24
C LEU A 46 -27.68 5.15 9.73
N VAL A 47 -27.48 5.44 8.43
CA VAL A 47 -27.90 6.72 7.85
C VAL A 47 -29.42 6.89 7.88
N VAL A 48 -30.18 5.85 7.53
CA VAL A 48 -31.66 5.91 7.58
C VAL A 48 -32.15 6.25 8.99
N ASN A 49 -31.58 5.63 10.02
CA ASN A 49 -31.96 5.92 11.42
C ASN A 49 -31.59 7.35 11.84
N LEU A 50 -30.42 7.86 11.42
CA LEU A 50 -30.02 9.24 11.66
C LEU A 50 -30.97 10.23 10.97
N LEU A 51 -31.31 10.00 9.71
CA LEU A 51 -32.26 10.85 8.95
C LEU A 51 -33.65 10.84 9.56
N GLN A 52 -34.14 9.70 10.03
CA GLN A 52 -35.42 9.59 10.72
C GLN A 52 -35.41 10.36 12.03
N HIS A 53 -34.37 10.21 12.83
CA HIS A 53 -34.24 10.88 14.13
C HIS A 53 -34.19 12.41 13.99
N TYR A 54 -33.43 12.91 13.03
CA TYR A 54 -33.32 14.37 12.79
C TYR A 54 -34.40 14.93 11.87
N HIS A 55 -35.42 14.13 11.51
CA HIS A 55 -36.51 14.51 10.59
C HIS A 55 -36.01 15.08 9.26
N ARG A 56 -35.08 14.35 8.64
CA ARG A 56 -34.36 14.76 7.43
C ARG A 56 -34.50 13.75 6.28
N GLN A 57 -35.67 13.10 6.18
CA GLN A 57 -35.92 12.07 5.16
C GLN A 57 -35.83 12.63 3.73
N GLU A 58 -35.99 13.94 3.56
CA GLU A 58 -35.76 14.62 2.28
C GLU A 58 -34.33 14.44 1.72
N LEU A 59 -33.36 14.05 2.58
CA LEU A 59 -31.97 13.78 2.17
C LEU A 59 -31.72 12.30 1.80
N SER A 60 -32.74 11.44 1.82
CA SER A 60 -32.55 10.00 1.53
C SER A 60 -31.97 9.72 0.15
N PHE A 61 -32.19 10.60 -0.84
CA PHE A 61 -31.58 10.48 -2.17
C PHE A 61 -30.05 10.57 -2.14
N MET A 62 -29.45 11.21 -1.13
CA MET A 62 -28.00 11.31 -0.97
C MET A 62 -27.35 9.96 -0.54
N LEU A 63 -28.16 9.01 -0.06
CA LEU A 63 -27.68 7.68 0.28
C LEU A 63 -27.02 6.97 -0.90
N TYR A 64 -27.59 7.06 -2.09
CA TYR A 64 -27.08 6.35 -3.26
C TYR A 64 -25.66 6.79 -3.67
N PRO A 65 -25.40 8.10 -3.91
CA PRO A 65 -24.05 8.55 -4.22
C PRO A 65 -23.07 8.34 -3.06
N LEU A 66 -23.56 8.44 -1.81
CA LEU A 66 -22.71 8.19 -0.63
C LEU A 66 -22.26 6.73 -0.54
N LEU A 67 -23.17 5.78 -0.73
CA LEU A 67 -22.86 4.36 -0.68
C LEU A 67 -21.94 3.95 -1.85
N LEU A 68 -22.19 4.51 -3.05
CA LEU A 68 -21.31 4.30 -4.19
C LEU A 68 -19.89 4.84 -3.91
N TYR A 69 -19.79 6.05 -3.38
CA TYR A 69 -18.52 6.62 -2.96
C TYR A 69 -17.83 5.77 -1.88
N GLY A 70 -18.60 5.33 -0.88
CA GLY A 70 -18.12 4.43 0.18
C GLY A 70 -17.56 3.12 -0.37
N LEU A 71 -18.22 2.53 -1.36
CA LEU A 71 -17.75 1.32 -2.03
C LEU A 71 -16.42 1.55 -2.76
N CYS A 72 -16.30 2.66 -3.49
CA CYS A 72 -15.04 3.03 -4.15
C CYS A 72 -13.89 3.27 -3.16
N MET A 73 -14.19 3.81 -1.98
CA MET A 73 -13.17 4.02 -0.94
C MET A 73 -12.80 2.72 -0.22
N LEU A 74 -13.75 1.80 -0.06
CA LEU A 74 -13.50 0.47 0.51
C LEU A 74 -12.59 -0.38 -0.38
N GLU A 75 -12.68 -0.22 -1.72
CA GLU A 75 -11.89 -1.01 -2.69
C GLU A 75 -10.39 -0.98 -2.37
N PHE A 76 -9.87 0.16 -1.93
CA PHE A 76 -8.47 0.35 -1.55
C PHE A 76 -7.95 -0.68 -0.51
N ARG A 77 -8.83 -1.17 0.41
CA ARG A 77 -8.45 -2.08 1.51
C ARG A 77 -9.28 -3.36 1.59
N MET A 78 -10.19 -3.60 0.65
CA MET A 78 -11.03 -4.81 0.62
C MET A 78 -10.28 -5.99 0.01
N THR A 79 -9.12 -6.30 0.59
CA THR A 79 -8.38 -7.52 0.32
C THR A 79 -8.81 -8.64 1.28
N ALA A 80 -8.53 -9.92 0.95
CA ALA A 80 -8.84 -11.08 1.80
C ALA A 80 -7.94 -11.12 3.05
N ARG A 81 -7.95 -10.04 3.83
CA ARG A 81 -7.21 -9.90 5.09
C ARG A 81 -8.19 -9.84 6.26
N PRO A 82 -7.78 -10.26 7.46
CA PRO A 82 -8.62 -10.18 8.67
C PRO A 82 -9.15 -8.76 8.96
N GLU A 83 -8.43 -7.75 8.54
CA GLU A 83 -8.76 -6.33 8.70
C GLU A 83 -10.15 -5.95 8.14
N MET A 84 -10.60 -6.63 7.06
CA MET A 84 -11.94 -6.37 6.49
C MET A 84 -13.08 -6.62 7.50
N LEU A 85 -12.89 -7.57 8.43
CA LEU A 85 -13.85 -7.81 9.52
C LEU A 85 -13.83 -6.67 10.55
N SER A 86 -12.69 -6.05 10.79
CA SER A 86 -12.59 -4.86 11.65
C SER A 86 -13.36 -3.68 11.08
N HIS A 87 -13.38 -3.51 9.77
CA HIS A 87 -14.24 -2.51 9.12
C HIS A 87 -15.73 -2.79 9.38
N LEU A 88 -16.16 -4.05 9.24
CA LEU A 88 -17.52 -4.49 9.51
C LEU A 88 -17.91 -4.24 10.98
N PHE A 89 -17.06 -4.66 11.92
CA PHE A 89 -17.32 -4.48 13.35
C PHE A 89 -17.36 -2.99 13.75
N THR A 90 -16.51 -2.15 13.17
CA THR A 90 -16.52 -0.69 13.41
C THR A 90 -17.90 -0.11 13.08
N VAL A 91 -18.45 -0.41 11.90
CA VAL A 91 -19.78 0.10 11.50
C VAL A 91 -20.88 -0.52 12.33
N ALA A 92 -20.78 -1.81 12.68
CA ALA A 92 -21.73 -2.47 13.56
C ALA A 92 -21.80 -1.81 14.96
N TYR A 93 -20.64 -1.46 15.53
CA TYR A 93 -20.58 -0.71 16.80
C TYR A 93 -21.26 0.66 16.68
N MET A 94 -20.93 1.42 15.64
CA MET A 94 -21.56 2.71 15.41
C MET A 94 -23.08 2.60 15.31
N LEU A 95 -23.58 1.59 14.60
CA LEU A 95 -25.01 1.35 14.45
C LEU A 95 -25.66 0.99 15.80
N LEU A 96 -25.12 0.01 16.52
CA LEU A 96 -25.69 -0.45 17.80
C LEU A 96 -25.70 0.66 18.86
N ILE A 97 -24.61 1.42 18.96
CA ILE A 97 -24.48 2.56 19.86
C ILE A 97 -25.47 3.66 19.48
N THR A 98 -25.55 4.01 18.18
CA THR A 98 -26.50 5.01 17.69
C THR A 98 -27.94 4.61 17.99
N LEU A 99 -28.36 3.40 17.63
CA LEU A 99 -29.70 2.90 17.89
C LEU A 99 -30.05 2.94 19.38
N HIS A 100 -29.12 2.51 20.24
CA HIS A 100 -29.35 2.51 21.69
C HIS A 100 -29.38 3.92 22.28
N THR A 101 -28.54 4.83 21.81
CA THR A 101 -28.52 6.22 22.27
C THR A 101 -29.77 6.99 21.83
N LEU A 102 -30.29 6.71 20.63
CA LEU A 102 -31.55 7.29 20.13
C LEU A 102 -32.79 6.73 20.87
N LYS A 103 -32.82 5.43 21.07
CA LYS A 103 -33.88 4.73 21.78
C LYS A 103 -33.30 3.46 22.45
N PRO A 104 -33.42 3.31 23.78
CA PRO A 104 -32.90 2.14 24.47
C PRO A 104 -33.29 0.83 23.77
N SER A 105 -32.27 0.09 23.31
CA SER A 105 -32.45 -1.13 22.50
C SER A 105 -31.74 -2.31 23.15
N ARG A 106 -32.33 -3.50 23.03
CA ARG A 106 -31.74 -4.77 23.50
C ARG A 106 -30.51 -5.18 22.64
N TRP A 107 -30.42 -4.69 21.41
CA TRP A 107 -29.33 -5.01 20.49
C TRP A 107 -27.96 -4.56 21.00
N VAL A 108 -27.89 -3.59 21.92
CA VAL A 108 -26.65 -3.14 22.55
C VAL A 108 -25.94 -4.27 23.31
N PHE A 109 -26.67 -5.30 23.80
CA PHE A 109 -26.06 -6.47 24.45
C PHE A 109 -25.28 -7.38 23.49
N LEU A 110 -25.38 -7.19 22.19
CA LEU A 110 -24.51 -7.87 21.23
C LEU A 110 -23.07 -7.34 21.24
N ILE A 111 -22.82 -6.15 21.79
CA ILE A 111 -21.49 -5.53 21.78
C ILE A 111 -20.43 -6.42 22.46
N PRO A 112 -20.62 -7.00 23.66
CA PRO A 112 -19.64 -7.91 24.25
C PRO A 112 -19.36 -9.16 23.40
N LEU A 113 -20.38 -9.72 22.75
CA LEU A 113 -20.22 -10.86 21.83
C LEU A 113 -19.40 -10.46 20.59
N LEU A 114 -19.72 -9.32 20.00
CA LEU A 114 -18.95 -8.80 18.86
C LEU A 114 -17.48 -8.50 19.25
N GLN A 115 -17.25 -8.00 20.47
CA GLN A 115 -15.89 -7.75 20.97
C GLN A 115 -15.10 -9.06 21.13
N MET A 116 -15.74 -10.09 21.67
CA MET A 116 -15.15 -11.43 21.75
C MET A 116 -14.79 -11.97 20.36
N LEU A 117 -15.72 -11.90 19.40
CA LEU A 117 -15.46 -12.33 18.03
C LEU A 117 -14.33 -11.53 17.40
N TRP A 118 -14.33 -10.21 17.56
CA TRP A 118 -13.31 -9.32 17.00
C TRP A 118 -11.91 -9.66 17.52
N ALA A 119 -11.77 -9.87 18.84
CA ALA A 119 -10.50 -10.22 19.48
C ALA A 119 -9.93 -11.57 19.01
N ASN A 120 -10.76 -12.46 18.47
CA ASN A 120 -10.35 -13.77 17.95
C ASN A 120 -10.06 -13.78 16.44
N VAL A 121 -10.35 -12.69 15.72
CA VAL A 121 -10.16 -12.63 14.26
C VAL A 121 -9.17 -11.59 13.79
N HIS A 122 -8.95 -10.50 14.55
CA HIS A 122 -8.02 -9.44 14.14
C HIS A 122 -7.58 -8.55 15.30
N GLU A 123 -6.34 -8.17 15.31
CA GLU A 123 -5.72 -7.27 16.31
C GLU A 123 -6.37 -5.87 16.42
N GLY A 124 -7.14 -5.46 15.41
CA GLY A 124 -7.91 -4.22 15.41
C GLY A 124 -9.03 -4.14 16.45
N TYR A 125 -9.25 -5.16 17.29
CA TYR A 125 -10.25 -5.13 18.36
C TYR A 125 -10.06 -4.00 19.39
N GLY A 126 -8.83 -3.47 19.51
CA GLY A 126 -8.55 -2.27 20.31
C GLY A 126 -9.30 -1.02 19.85
N ILE A 127 -9.64 -0.93 18.54
CA ILE A 127 -10.51 0.12 17.99
C ILE A 127 -11.91 0.05 18.64
N GLY A 128 -12.42 -1.15 18.87
CA GLY A 128 -13.69 -1.35 19.58
C GLY A 128 -13.68 -0.73 20.97
N TRP A 129 -12.60 -0.87 21.72
CA TRP A 129 -12.44 -0.19 23.02
C TRP A 129 -12.43 1.31 22.90
N VAL A 130 -11.73 1.86 21.93
CA VAL A 130 -11.71 3.32 21.68
C VAL A 130 -13.15 3.82 21.47
N ILE A 131 -13.92 3.16 20.63
CA ILE A 131 -15.33 3.50 20.35
C ILE A 131 -16.17 3.45 21.64
N LEU A 132 -16.02 2.38 22.41
CA LEU A 132 -16.76 2.18 23.67
C LEU A 132 -16.40 3.20 24.75
N PHE A 133 -15.13 3.51 24.91
CA PHE A 133 -14.69 4.51 25.89
C PHE A 133 -15.14 5.93 25.51
N ILE A 134 -15.15 6.26 24.22
CA ILE A 134 -15.72 7.53 23.76
C ILE A 134 -17.22 7.58 24.06
N TRP A 135 -17.96 6.50 23.77
CA TRP A 135 -19.39 6.42 24.02
C TRP A 135 -19.74 6.56 25.50
N ILE A 136 -19.11 5.75 26.36
CA ILE A 136 -19.42 5.79 27.79
C ILE A 136 -19.01 7.14 28.41
N THR A 137 -17.91 7.73 27.98
CA THR A 137 -17.47 9.07 28.40
C THR A 137 -18.50 10.12 28.01
N ALA A 138 -19.04 10.07 26.78
CA ALA A 138 -20.09 10.97 26.33
C ALA A 138 -21.35 10.87 27.20
N LEU A 139 -21.77 9.65 27.55
CA LEU A 139 -22.94 9.44 28.42
C LEU A 139 -22.72 9.94 29.86
N TRP A 140 -21.53 9.70 30.44
CA TRP A 140 -21.20 10.22 31.80
C TRP A 140 -21.11 11.74 31.83
N ILE A 141 -20.55 12.38 30.80
CA ILE A 141 -20.52 13.84 30.67
C ILE A 141 -21.95 14.37 30.54
N HIS A 142 -22.79 13.76 29.68
CA HIS A 142 -24.18 14.15 29.55
C HIS A 142 -24.94 14.03 30.88
N TYR A 143 -24.79 12.92 31.60
CA TYR A 143 -25.36 12.76 32.94
C TYR A 143 -24.88 13.87 33.90
N ARG A 144 -23.58 14.19 33.92
CA ARG A 144 -23.00 15.17 34.85
C ARG A 144 -23.55 16.59 34.64
N PHE A 145 -23.81 16.96 33.38
CA PHE A 145 -24.26 18.33 33.05
C PHE A 145 -25.79 18.48 33.00
N HIS A 146 -26.53 17.41 32.77
CA HIS A 146 -27.98 17.47 32.53
C HIS A 146 -28.80 16.66 33.53
N ALA A 147 -28.20 16.10 34.57
CA ALA A 147 -28.85 15.31 35.63
C ALA A 147 -29.79 14.20 35.07
N THR A 148 -29.42 13.55 33.97
CA THR A 148 -30.16 12.45 33.37
C THR A 148 -29.98 11.14 34.17
N GLN A 149 -30.40 10.01 33.66
CA GLN A 149 -30.15 8.73 34.31
C GLN A 149 -28.65 8.36 34.26
N LYS A 150 -28.14 7.79 35.35
CA LYS A 150 -26.77 7.27 35.40
C LYS A 150 -26.58 6.15 34.39
N PRO A 151 -25.56 6.18 33.52
CA PRO A 151 -25.33 5.14 32.51
C PRO A 151 -24.63 3.90 33.10
N ILE A 152 -25.21 3.33 34.19
CA ILE A 152 -24.62 2.17 34.88
C ILE A 152 -24.73 0.92 34.00
N ARG A 153 -25.84 0.74 33.29
CA ARG A 153 -26.05 -0.37 32.38
C ARG A 153 -25.07 -0.35 31.24
N GLU A 154 -24.86 0.81 30.65
CA GLU A 154 -23.91 1.03 29.55
C GLU A 154 -22.47 0.83 30.03
N SER A 155 -22.16 1.29 31.25
CA SER A 155 -20.86 1.00 31.88
C SER A 155 -20.63 -0.49 32.10
N ALA A 156 -21.65 -1.23 32.50
CA ALA A 156 -21.56 -2.70 32.65
C ALA A 156 -21.35 -3.39 31.28
N ILE A 157 -21.98 -2.90 30.20
CA ILE A 157 -21.77 -3.42 28.84
C ILE A 157 -20.32 -3.18 28.39
N VAL A 158 -19.78 -1.99 28.65
CA VAL A 158 -18.38 -1.67 28.33
C VAL A 158 -17.43 -2.58 29.11
N ALA A 159 -17.64 -2.73 30.42
CA ALA A 159 -16.84 -3.63 31.27
C ALA A 159 -16.91 -5.09 30.79
N ALA A 160 -18.11 -5.58 30.48
CA ALA A 160 -18.30 -6.91 29.90
C ALA A 160 -17.59 -7.08 28.56
N SER A 161 -17.55 -6.03 27.72
CA SER A 161 -16.85 -6.05 26.43
C SER A 161 -15.34 -6.11 26.61
N VAL A 162 -14.77 -5.39 27.59
CA VAL A 162 -13.34 -5.48 27.91
C VAL A 162 -13.00 -6.89 28.40
N LEU A 163 -13.80 -7.47 29.29
CA LEU A 163 -13.60 -8.83 29.80
C LEU A 163 -13.81 -9.91 28.73
N ALA A 164 -14.72 -9.70 27.79
CA ALA A 164 -14.99 -10.64 26.70
C ALA A 164 -13.75 -10.90 25.81
N VAL A 165 -12.80 -9.97 25.77
CA VAL A 165 -11.53 -10.17 25.08
C VAL A 165 -10.70 -11.31 25.67
N CYS A 166 -10.90 -11.65 26.96
CA CYS A 166 -10.21 -12.79 27.59
C CYS A 166 -10.73 -14.15 27.11
N ILE A 167 -11.84 -14.21 26.40
CA ILE A 167 -12.41 -15.44 25.81
C ILE A 167 -11.73 -15.72 24.48
N ASN A 168 -10.49 -16.22 24.56
CA ASN A 168 -9.61 -16.54 23.45
C ASN A 168 -8.56 -17.57 23.92
N PRO A 169 -7.80 -18.22 23.01
CA PRO A 169 -6.76 -19.19 23.38
C PRO A 169 -5.60 -18.64 24.24
N TYR A 170 -5.43 -17.32 24.29
CA TYR A 170 -4.30 -16.62 24.96
C TYR A 170 -4.73 -15.94 26.27
N GLY A 171 -6.03 -16.03 26.65
CA GLY A 171 -6.56 -15.50 27.90
C GLY A 171 -6.38 -14.00 28.06
N THR A 172 -5.78 -13.60 29.18
CA THR A 172 -5.60 -12.18 29.54
C THR A 172 -4.50 -11.47 28.79
N GLU A 173 -3.66 -12.17 28.02
CA GLU A 173 -2.57 -11.57 27.24
C GLU A 173 -3.11 -10.50 26.27
N LEU A 174 -4.26 -10.76 25.63
CA LEU A 174 -4.87 -9.83 24.70
C LEU A 174 -5.37 -8.53 25.35
N LEU A 175 -5.47 -8.41 26.66
CA LEU A 175 -5.81 -7.14 27.32
C LEU A 175 -4.71 -6.08 27.14
N TRP A 176 -3.44 -6.50 27.08
CA TRP A 176 -2.29 -5.61 27.01
C TRP A 176 -1.76 -5.40 25.60
N ARG A 177 -2.08 -6.30 24.70
CA ARG A 177 -1.58 -6.30 23.31
C ARG A 177 -1.84 -4.99 22.54
N PRO A 178 -3.01 -4.33 22.62
CA PRO A 178 -3.24 -3.06 21.91
C PRO A 178 -2.29 -1.94 22.33
N LEU A 179 -1.82 -1.94 23.59
CA LEU A 179 -0.86 -0.94 24.07
C LEU A 179 0.54 -1.18 23.48
N GLY A 180 0.95 -2.44 23.38
CA GLY A 180 2.22 -2.82 22.74
C GLY A 180 2.24 -2.49 21.24
N LEU A 181 1.11 -2.67 20.54
CA LEU A 181 0.98 -2.32 19.13
C LEU A 181 1.16 -0.83 18.86
N LEU A 182 0.72 0.05 19.77
CA LEU A 182 0.92 1.49 19.62
C LEU A 182 2.40 1.89 19.61
N THR A 183 3.25 1.20 20.35
CA THR A 183 4.71 1.42 20.35
C THR A 183 5.37 0.82 19.12
N GLN A 184 5.01 -0.41 18.74
CA GLN A 184 5.53 -1.06 17.54
C GLN A 184 5.23 -0.30 16.25
N LEU A 185 4.03 0.29 16.11
CA LEU A 185 3.63 1.09 14.95
C LEU A 185 4.52 2.34 14.74
N GLN A 186 5.18 2.84 15.79
CA GLN A 186 6.11 3.97 15.67
C GLN A 186 7.48 3.54 15.09
N GLU A 187 7.85 2.29 15.26
CA GLU A 187 9.15 1.75 14.85
C GLU A 187 9.11 1.10 13.46
N THR A 188 7.97 0.54 13.05
CA THR A 188 7.82 -0.21 11.79
C THR A 188 7.34 0.67 10.64
N LYS A 189 8.27 1.30 9.92
CA LYS A 189 7.97 2.12 8.73
C LYS A 189 8.49 1.48 7.43
N TYR A 190 8.57 0.15 7.40
CA TYR A 190 9.09 -0.58 6.24
C TYR A 190 8.06 -0.74 5.11
N THR A 191 6.75 -0.62 5.42
CA THR A 191 5.69 -0.71 4.42
C THR A 191 4.93 0.61 4.30
N THR A 192 4.45 0.94 3.11
CA THR A 192 3.67 2.16 2.84
C THR A 192 2.41 2.27 3.69
N GLU A 193 1.86 1.14 4.15
CA GLU A 193 0.65 1.07 4.97
C GLU A 193 0.79 1.74 6.35
N PHE A 194 2.01 1.74 6.92
CA PHE A 194 2.31 2.33 8.23
C PHE A 194 2.87 3.75 8.16
N LEU A 195 2.98 4.32 6.95
CA LEU A 195 3.43 5.69 6.79
C LEU A 195 2.39 6.67 7.32
N ASP A 196 2.86 7.67 8.04
CA ASP A 196 2.06 8.76 8.57
C ASP A 196 2.06 9.98 7.61
N TYR A 197 1.29 11.01 7.96
CA TYR A 197 1.11 12.23 7.16
C TYR A 197 2.40 12.99 6.84
N ARG A 198 3.52 12.70 7.49
CA ARG A 198 4.85 13.33 7.23
C ARG A 198 5.51 12.78 5.97
N TYR A 199 5.09 11.61 5.50
CA TYR A 199 5.63 10.97 4.31
C TYR A 199 4.83 11.32 3.08
N PHE A 200 5.53 11.59 1.96
CA PHE A 200 4.88 11.93 0.68
C PHE A 200 3.93 10.82 0.20
N GLN A 201 4.31 9.56 0.36
CA GLN A 201 3.54 8.39 -0.06
C GLN A 201 2.20 8.23 0.70
N TYR A 202 2.05 8.88 1.85
CA TYR A 202 0.78 8.95 2.58
C TYR A 202 -0.28 9.74 1.81
N TRP A 203 0.11 10.77 1.07
CA TRP A 203 -0.77 11.72 0.41
C TRP A 203 -1.32 11.17 -0.91
N GLN A 204 -2.23 10.22 -0.80
CA GLN A 204 -2.98 9.62 -1.89
C GLN A 204 -4.40 10.20 -1.95
N LYS A 205 -5.14 9.93 -3.03
CA LYS A 205 -6.53 10.40 -3.20
C LYS A 205 -7.44 9.99 -2.04
N GLU A 206 -7.22 8.81 -1.48
CA GLU A 206 -7.96 8.26 -0.34
C GLU A 206 -7.72 9.08 0.94
N SER A 207 -6.49 9.48 1.21
CA SER A 207 -6.12 10.30 2.37
C SER A 207 -6.74 11.69 2.28
N TYR A 208 -6.62 12.35 1.13
CA TYR A 208 -7.25 13.65 0.90
C TYR A 208 -8.76 13.58 1.06
N ALA A 209 -9.41 12.56 0.46
CA ALA A 209 -10.85 12.37 0.53
C ALA A 209 -11.34 12.14 1.97
N ALA A 210 -10.61 11.33 2.77
CA ALA A 210 -10.95 11.06 4.15
C ALA A 210 -10.82 12.30 5.04
N LEU A 211 -9.71 13.03 4.90
CA LEU A 211 -9.47 14.25 5.69
C LEU A 211 -10.45 15.36 5.33
N LEU A 212 -10.79 15.52 4.05
CA LEU A 212 -11.85 16.45 3.60
C LEU A 212 -13.21 16.06 4.20
N SER A 213 -13.57 14.78 4.14
CA SER A 213 -14.81 14.26 4.74
C SER A 213 -14.86 14.55 6.24
N SER A 214 -13.75 14.33 6.96
CA SER A 214 -13.62 14.64 8.38
C SER A 214 -13.83 16.13 8.67
N ALA A 215 -13.16 17.01 7.93
CA ALA A 215 -13.30 18.45 8.07
C ALA A 215 -14.75 18.91 7.85
N LEU A 216 -15.41 18.40 6.80
CA LEU A 216 -16.81 18.70 6.53
C LEU A 216 -17.73 18.23 7.65
N VAL A 217 -17.53 17.00 8.16
CA VAL A 217 -18.33 16.47 9.27
C VAL A 217 -18.17 17.33 10.53
N ILE A 218 -16.94 17.73 10.87
CA ILE A 218 -16.67 18.61 12.02
C ILE A 218 -17.46 19.92 11.87
N VAL A 219 -17.42 20.55 10.69
CA VAL A 219 -18.20 21.76 10.39
C VAL A 219 -19.71 21.50 10.55
N PHE A 220 -20.22 20.37 10.04
CA PHE A 220 -21.65 20.03 10.14
C PHE A 220 -22.09 19.78 11.60
N LEU A 221 -21.25 19.14 12.40
CA LEU A 221 -21.51 18.92 13.82
C LEU A 221 -21.50 20.24 14.60
N ILE A 222 -20.59 21.17 14.29
CA ILE A 222 -20.58 22.51 14.87
C ILE A 222 -21.88 23.26 14.50
N ILE A 223 -22.30 23.23 13.22
CA ILE A 223 -23.55 23.86 12.79
C ILE A 223 -24.75 23.23 13.48
N ALA A 224 -24.78 21.90 13.64
CA ALA A 224 -25.84 21.20 14.37
C ALA A 224 -25.90 21.62 15.84
N ALA A 225 -24.76 21.72 16.52
CA ALA A 225 -24.67 22.22 17.89
C ALA A 225 -25.20 23.65 18.01
N LEU A 226 -24.81 24.53 17.06
CA LEU A 226 -25.22 25.94 17.08
C LEU A 226 -26.71 26.15 16.74
N LYS A 227 -27.30 25.34 15.89
CA LYS A 227 -28.75 25.40 15.57
C LYS A 227 -29.61 25.05 16.77
N ASN A 228 -29.13 24.24 17.70
CA ASN A 228 -29.80 23.90 18.96
C ASN A 228 -29.74 25.03 20.01
N LYS A 229 -29.18 26.20 19.65
CA LYS A 229 -29.08 27.37 20.50
C LYS A 229 -30.43 28.06 20.59
N GLU A 230 -31.22 27.73 21.61
CA GLU A 230 -32.34 28.59 22.03
C GLU A 230 -31.81 29.98 22.39
N LYS A 231 -32.66 31.02 22.29
CA LYS A 231 -32.33 32.47 22.42
C LYS A 231 -31.57 32.90 23.70
N LYS A 232 -31.09 31.97 24.53
CA LYS A 232 -30.30 32.23 25.74
C LYS A 232 -28.80 32.08 25.46
N LYS A 233 -27.98 32.92 26.08
CA LYS A 233 -26.49 32.87 26.05
C LYS A 233 -26.00 31.61 26.78
N VAL A 234 -26.01 30.47 26.12
CA VAL A 234 -25.53 29.19 26.67
C VAL A 234 -24.10 28.96 26.17
N PRO A 235 -23.14 28.62 27.04
CA PRO A 235 -21.78 28.28 26.64
C PRO A 235 -21.76 27.11 25.61
N PHE A 236 -20.84 27.15 24.64
CA PHE A 236 -20.71 26.15 23.59
C PHE A 236 -20.59 24.71 24.17
N VAL A 237 -19.86 24.55 25.29
CA VAL A 237 -19.71 23.26 25.98
C VAL A 237 -21.07 22.69 26.42
N GLN A 238 -21.96 23.51 26.95
CA GLN A 238 -23.31 23.05 27.34
C GLN A 238 -24.19 22.70 26.14
N LEU A 239 -23.96 23.33 24.98
CA LEU A 239 -24.65 22.96 23.72
C LEU A 239 -24.17 21.61 23.20
N LEU A 240 -22.88 21.35 23.26
CA LEU A 240 -22.29 20.08 22.82
C LEU A 240 -22.71 18.91 23.74
N THR A 241 -22.73 19.15 25.05
CA THR A 241 -23.07 18.11 26.05
C THR A 241 -24.57 17.83 26.15
N ARG A 242 -25.43 18.62 25.50
CA ARG A 242 -26.90 18.42 25.49
C ARG A 242 -27.35 17.17 24.71
N ASP A 243 -26.62 16.85 23.65
CA ASP A 243 -26.86 15.64 22.83
C ASP A 243 -25.66 14.68 22.96
N PRO A 244 -25.82 13.56 23.68
CA PRO A 244 -24.73 12.59 23.88
C PRO A 244 -24.32 11.93 22.56
N LEU A 245 -25.21 11.80 21.57
CA LEU A 245 -24.87 11.25 20.26
C LEU A 245 -24.02 12.23 19.44
N LEU A 246 -24.34 13.52 19.49
CA LEU A 246 -23.53 14.57 18.85
C LEU A 246 -22.11 14.59 19.42
N MET A 247 -22.01 14.52 20.75
CA MET A 247 -20.70 14.51 21.44
C MET A 247 -19.91 13.24 21.12
N PHE A 248 -20.57 12.08 21.13
CA PHE A 248 -19.97 10.81 20.73
C PHE A 248 -19.39 10.90 19.31
N ASN A 249 -20.22 11.35 18.34
CA ASN A 249 -19.81 11.44 16.94
C ASN A 249 -18.66 12.45 16.74
N ALA A 250 -18.67 13.60 17.43
CA ALA A 250 -17.59 14.58 17.36
C ALA A 250 -16.27 14.00 17.87
N ALA A 251 -16.28 13.36 19.04
CA ALA A 251 -15.10 12.75 19.63
C ALA A 251 -14.60 11.57 18.77
N LEU A 252 -15.51 10.79 18.20
CA LEU A 252 -15.20 9.67 17.31
C LEU A 252 -14.46 10.16 16.05
N VAL A 253 -14.97 11.20 15.38
CA VAL A 253 -14.32 11.78 14.19
C VAL A 253 -12.94 12.28 14.53
N LEU A 254 -12.75 12.99 15.66
CA LEU A 254 -11.43 13.48 16.08
C LEU A 254 -10.45 12.33 16.34
N ALA A 255 -10.89 11.28 17.06
CA ALA A 255 -10.05 10.12 17.37
C ALA A 255 -9.63 9.38 16.09
N PHE A 256 -10.57 9.15 15.17
CA PHE A 256 -10.25 8.46 13.91
C PHE A 256 -9.46 9.33 12.93
N THR A 257 -9.61 10.66 12.98
CA THR A 257 -8.72 11.57 12.23
C THR A 257 -7.29 11.46 12.75
N TYR A 258 -7.10 11.43 14.07
CA TYR A 258 -5.79 11.20 14.66
C TYR A 258 -5.19 9.84 14.24
N LEU A 259 -5.98 8.76 14.31
CA LEU A 259 -5.53 7.43 13.86
C LEU A 259 -5.16 7.42 12.38
N ALA A 260 -5.96 8.05 11.53
CA ALA A 260 -5.72 8.13 10.09
C ALA A 260 -4.44 8.91 9.77
N LEU A 261 -4.17 10.02 10.46
CA LEU A 261 -2.93 10.79 10.28
C LEU A 261 -1.68 10.00 10.66
N ASN A 262 -1.79 9.06 11.60
CA ASN A 262 -0.64 8.28 12.07
C ASN A 262 -0.33 7.02 11.24
N ALA A 263 -1.27 6.55 10.41
CA ALA A 263 -1.01 5.43 9.49
C ALA A 263 -2.01 5.42 8.33
N LEU A 264 -1.50 5.27 7.11
CA LEU A 264 -2.31 5.24 5.88
C LEU A 264 -3.42 4.19 5.92
N ARG A 265 -3.16 3.02 6.48
CA ARG A 265 -4.16 1.94 6.60
C ARG A 265 -5.41 2.35 7.39
N ASN A 266 -5.30 3.31 8.31
CA ASN A 266 -6.42 3.77 9.15
C ASN A 266 -7.36 4.75 8.42
N VAL A 267 -7.00 5.22 7.23
CA VAL A 267 -7.81 6.14 6.42
C VAL A 267 -9.20 5.57 6.12
N VAL A 268 -9.30 4.26 5.88
CA VAL A 268 -10.59 3.60 5.61
C VAL A 268 -11.50 3.63 6.85
N PHE A 269 -10.96 3.43 8.05
CA PHE A 269 -11.75 3.55 9.29
C PHE A 269 -12.31 4.98 9.44
N LEU A 270 -11.52 6.00 9.17
CA LEU A 270 -11.99 7.39 9.17
C LEU A 270 -13.13 7.60 8.16
N GLN A 271 -13.01 7.04 6.94
CA GLN A 271 -14.08 7.11 5.94
C GLN A 271 -15.37 6.44 6.42
N LEU A 272 -15.28 5.25 6.99
CA LEU A 272 -16.46 4.52 7.51
C LEU A 272 -17.16 5.29 8.63
N VAL A 273 -16.40 6.03 9.45
CA VAL A 273 -16.95 6.88 10.50
C VAL A 273 -17.60 8.15 9.92
N THR A 274 -16.96 8.80 8.98
CA THR A 274 -17.41 10.11 8.46
C THR A 274 -18.56 10.00 7.47
N LEU A 275 -18.59 8.96 6.63
CA LEU A 275 -19.61 8.78 5.59
C LEU A 275 -21.06 8.91 6.09
N PRO A 276 -21.51 8.16 7.11
CA PRO A 276 -22.89 8.26 7.60
C PRO A 276 -23.18 9.64 8.22
N LEU A 277 -22.16 10.29 8.79
CA LEU A 277 -22.32 11.57 9.45
C LEU A 277 -22.41 12.74 8.45
N LEU A 278 -21.80 12.64 7.27
CA LEU A 278 -21.93 13.61 6.18
C LEU A 278 -23.40 13.82 5.77
N VAL A 279 -24.19 12.75 5.71
CA VAL A 279 -25.62 12.83 5.36
C VAL A 279 -26.45 13.12 6.60
N GLY A 280 -26.18 12.44 7.70
CA GLY A 280 -26.96 12.57 8.95
C GLY A 280 -26.96 13.99 9.50
N TYR A 281 -25.85 14.71 9.41
CA TYR A 281 -25.69 16.08 9.91
C TYR A 281 -25.63 17.14 8.80
N PHE A 282 -25.98 16.81 7.57
CA PHE A 282 -25.96 17.76 6.45
C PHE A 282 -26.74 19.05 6.79
N PRO A 283 -26.15 20.26 6.68
CA PRO A 283 -26.72 21.45 7.30
C PRO A 283 -27.89 22.08 6.53
N LEU A 284 -28.03 21.80 5.24
CA LEU A 284 -29.03 22.40 4.38
C LEU A 284 -30.33 21.59 4.41
N ARG A 285 -31.49 22.27 4.44
CA ARG A 285 -32.81 21.68 4.17
C ARG A 285 -33.11 21.81 2.68
N ILE A 286 -33.41 20.68 2.06
CA ILE A 286 -33.81 20.66 0.65
C ILE A 286 -35.36 20.67 0.64
N GLN A 287 -35.93 21.73 0.06
CA GLN A 287 -37.38 21.84 -0.05
C GLN A 287 -37.92 20.78 -1.01
N GLU A 288 -39.15 20.29 -0.78
CA GLU A 288 -39.84 19.33 -1.64
C GLU A 288 -39.96 19.78 -3.11
N LYS A 289 -39.93 21.11 -3.37
CA LYS A 289 -39.90 21.68 -4.73
C LYS A 289 -38.73 21.17 -5.60
N HIS A 290 -37.66 20.58 -5.03
CA HIS A 290 -36.49 20.09 -5.74
C HIS A 290 -36.57 18.60 -6.13
N HIS A 291 -37.79 18.06 -6.28
CA HIS A 291 -38.00 16.66 -6.67
C HIS A 291 -37.24 16.25 -7.94
N ARG A 292 -37.17 17.15 -8.94
CA ARG A 292 -36.37 16.92 -10.16
C ARG A 292 -34.88 16.75 -9.85
N PHE A 293 -34.33 17.57 -8.96
CA PHE A 293 -32.92 17.45 -8.56
C PHE A 293 -32.64 16.10 -7.89
N GLN A 294 -33.53 15.63 -7.00
CA GLN A 294 -33.42 14.31 -6.38
C GLN A 294 -33.46 13.20 -7.43
N GLN A 295 -34.40 13.26 -8.37
CA GLN A 295 -34.51 12.28 -9.47
C GLN A 295 -33.25 12.29 -10.35
N TYR A 296 -32.72 13.46 -10.73
CA TYR A 296 -31.51 13.57 -11.53
C TYR A 296 -30.29 13.00 -10.78
N THR A 297 -30.17 13.26 -9.48
CA THR A 297 -29.07 12.71 -8.66
C THR A 297 -29.14 11.18 -8.61
N MET A 298 -30.33 10.62 -8.39
CA MET A 298 -30.52 9.17 -8.38
C MET A 298 -30.20 8.55 -9.75
N MET A 299 -30.71 9.17 -10.84
CA MET A 299 -30.47 8.71 -12.20
C MET A 299 -28.97 8.79 -12.55
N ALA A 300 -28.30 9.90 -12.22
CA ALA A 300 -26.87 10.07 -12.45
C ALA A 300 -26.04 9.04 -11.68
N THR A 301 -26.41 8.77 -10.41
CA THR A 301 -25.75 7.73 -9.61
C THR A 301 -25.95 6.34 -10.21
N LEU A 302 -27.16 6.02 -10.65
CA LEU A 302 -27.46 4.76 -11.32
C LEU A 302 -26.64 4.59 -12.61
N CYS A 303 -26.63 5.63 -13.47
CA CYS A 303 -25.82 5.62 -14.70
C CYS A 303 -24.32 5.44 -14.40
N LEU A 304 -23.81 6.14 -13.39
CA LEU A 304 -22.41 5.98 -12.94
C LEU A 304 -22.13 4.58 -12.40
N SER A 305 -23.05 4.00 -11.63
CA SER A 305 -22.92 2.63 -11.12
C SER A 305 -22.89 1.60 -12.24
N VAL A 306 -23.77 1.75 -13.24
CA VAL A 306 -23.78 0.88 -14.43
C VAL A 306 -22.48 1.04 -15.24
N LEU A 307 -22.01 2.28 -15.43
CA LEU A 307 -20.75 2.54 -16.12
C LEU A 307 -19.58 1.89 -15.38
N LEU A 308 -19.47 2.08 -14.06
CA LEU A 308 -18.42 1.45 -13.24
C LEU A 308 -18.50 -0.08 -13.31
N TYR A 309 -19.72 -0.64 -13.22
CA TYR A 309 -19.92 -2.08 -13.37
C TYR A 309 -19.38 -2.58 -14.72
N VAL A 310 -19.73 -1.93 -15.82
CA VAL A 310 -19.24 -2.29 -17.15
C VAL A 310 -17.72 -2.17 -17.23
N LEU A 311 -17.14 -1.10 -16.72
CA LEU A 311 -15.68 -0.91 -16.70
C LEU A 311 -14.97 -2.00 -15.89
N ILE A 312 -15.52 -2.39 -14.73
CA ILE A 312 -14.96 -3.44 -13.87
C ILE A 312 -15.04 -4.81 -14.56
N VAL A 313 -16.23 -5.21 -15.03
CA VAL A 313 -16.46 -6.52 -15.64
C VAL A 313 -15.67 -6.70 -16.95
N THR A 314 -15.42 -5.61 -17.66
CA THR A 314 -14.58 -5.61 -18.88
C THR A 314 -13.09 -5.42 -18.58
N ASN A 315 -12.69 -5.33 -17.32
CA ASN A 315 -11.33 -5.03 -16.86
C ASN A 315 -10.77 -3.66 -17.29
N ARG A 316 -11.56 -2.82 -17.96
CA ARG A 316 -11.14 -1.47 -18.37
C ARG A 316 -10.85 -0.56 -17.18
N TYR A 317 -11.55 -0.74 -16.07
CA TYR A 317 -11.28 -0.02 -14.82
C TYR A 317 -9.85 -0.25 -14.34
N TYR A 318 -9.40 -1.51 -14.31
CA TYR A 318 -8.07 -1.89 -13.84
C TYR A 318 -6.96 -1.43 -14.80
N GLU A 319 -7.22 -1.44 -16.10
CA GLU A 319 -6.31 -0.88 -17.10
C GLU A 319 -6.14 0.64 -16.92
N LEU A 320 -7.25 1.39 -16.76
CA LEU A 320 -7.24 2.84 -16.57
C LEU A 320 -6.57 3.27 -15.26
N THR A 321 -6.70 2.47 -14.20
CA THR A 321 -6.10 2.75 -12.89
C THR A 321 -4.67 2.21 -12.74
N GLY A 322 -4.15 1.48 -13.74
CA GLY A 322 -2.84 0.83 -13.66
C GLY A 322 -2.78 -0.30 -12.64
N SER A 323 -3.94 -0.83 -12.19
CA SER A 323 -4.01 -1.92 -11.23
C SER A 323 -3.65 -3.26 -11.87
N THR A 324 -2.95 -4.10 -11.11
CA THR A 324 -2.68 -5.50 -11.49
C THR A 324 -3.86 -6.44 -11.19
N GLN A 325 -4.87 -5.95 -10.48
CA GLN A 325 -6.09 -6.71 -10.20
C GLN A 325 -6.89 -6.95 -11.47
N ARG A 326 -7.72 -7.98 -11.44
CA ARG A 326 -8.65 -8.32 -12.53
C ARG A 326 -9.97 -8.80 -11.95
N TYR A 327 -11.06 -8.54 -12.66
CA TYR A 327 -12.37 -9.07 -12.31
C TYR A 327 -12.44 -10.55 -12.65
N GLY A 328 -12.86 -11.38 -11.70
CA GLY A 328 -13.05 -12.82 -11.89
C GLY A 328 -12.93 -13.62 -10.60
N LEU A 329 -13.33 -14.90 -10.66
CA LEU A 329 -13.20 -15.86 -9.56
C LEU A 329 -12.09 -16.87 -9.91
N GLU A 330 -10.85 -16.41 -9.87
CA GLU A 330 -9.67 -17.22 -10.13
C GLU A 330 -8.47 -16.76 -9.30
N ILE A 331 -7.46 -17.59 -9.19
CA ILE A 331 -6.19 -17.22 -8.59
C ILE A 331 -5.32 -16.63 -9.69
N SER A 332 -5.02 -15.35 -9.59
CA SER A 332 -4.15 -14.67 -10.54
C SER A 332 -2.73 -15.24 -10.48
N SER A 333 -2.26 -15.84 -11.57
CA SER A 333 -0.87 -16.24 -11.73
C SER A 333 0.06 -15.08 -12.14
N MET A 334 -0.48 -13.86 -12.33
CA MET A 334 0.30 -12.64 -12.50
C MET A 334 0.82 -12.07 -11.19
N ASN A 335 0.19 -12.43 -10.07
CA ASN A 335 0.53 -11.92 -8.73
C ASN A 335 0.93 -13.03 -7.76
N ASN A 336 0.75 -14.29 -8.15
CA ASN A 336 1.03 -15.45 -7.29
C ASN A 336 1.96 -16.42 -8.01
N PRO A 337 2.95 -17.00 -7.33
CA PRO A 337 3.97 -17.87 -7.92
C PRO A 337 3.47 -19.31 -8.13
N GLU A 338 2.27 -19.50 -8.70
CA GLU A 338 1.67 -20.83 -8.89
C GLU A 338 2.51 -21.73 -9.79
N GLY A 339 3.07 -21.15 -10.87
CA GLY A 339 3.93 -21.91 -11.77
C GLY A 339 5.19 -22.42 -11.08
N ALA A 340 5.82 -21.60 -10.26
CA ALA A 340 6.98 -21.99 -9.44
C ALA A 340 6.60 -23.02 -8.37
N ALA A 341 5.45 -22.86 -7.70
CA ALA A 341 4.95 -23.84 -6.74
C ALA A 341 4.70 -25.21 -7.40
N ALA A 342 4.04 -25.22 -8.55
CA ALA A 342 3.80 -26.45 -9.32
C ALA A 342 5.12 -27.10 -9.78
N TYR A 343 6.12 -26.28 -10.18
CA TYR A 343 7.44 -26.78 -10.54
C TYR A 343 8.15 -27.43 -9.34
N LEU A 344 8.20 -26.74 -8.20
CA LEU A 344 8.82 -27.26 -6.97
C LEU A 344 8.18 -28.58 -6.53
N GLN A 345 6.84 -28.66 -6.56
CA GLN A 345 6.10 -29.85 -6.17
C GLN A 345 6.35 -31.02 -7.14
N SER A 346 6.30 -30.78 -8.45
CA SER A 346 6.49 -31.83 -9.46
C SER A 346 7.91 -32.42 -9.50
N HIS A 347 8.90 -31.65 -9.03
CA HIS A 347 10.31 -32.08 -8.95
C HIS A 347 10.75 -32.41 -7.51
N GLN A 348 9.83 -32.47 -6.55
CA GLN A 348 10.09 -32.78 -5.13
C GLN A 348 11.17 -31.89 -4.48
N LEU A 349 11.17 -30.61 -4.85
CA LEU A 349 12.13 -29.59 -4.37
C LEU A 349 11.57 -28.71 -3.25
N GLU A 350 10.34 -28.99 -2.78
CA GLU A 350 9.58 -28.11 -1.91
C GLU A 350 10.01 -28.11 -0.41
N LYS A 351 10.95 -28.97 0.00
CA LYS A 351 11.21 -29.16 1.44
C LYS A 351 11.95 -28.00 2.08
N GLU A 352 13.09 -27.64 1.54
CA GLU A 352 13.94 -26.56 2.08
C GLU A 352 14.27 -25.58 0.96
N VAL A 353 13.44 -24.57 0.82
CA VAL A 353 13.55 -23.58 -0.25
C VAL A 353 13.96 -22.24 0.36
N PHE A 354 15.08 -21.70 -0.11
CA PHE A 354 15.35 -20.28 0.10
C PHE A 354 14.38 -19.46 -0.74
N SER A 355 13.51 -18.71 -0.11
CA SER A 355 12.55 -17.85 -0.80
C SER A 355 12.50 -16.48 -0.15
N ASP A 356 12.18 -15.46 -0.94
CA ASP A 356 11.93 -14.13 -0.41
C ASP A 356 10.55 -14.02 0.24
N TYR A 357 10.34 -12.94 1.01
CA TYR A 357 9.10 -12.72 1.76
C TYR A 357 7.88 -12.42 0.87
N MET A 358 8.07 -12.02 -0.40
CA MET A 358 6.95 -11.67 -1.30
C MET A 358 6.19 -12.92 -1.75
N ILE A 359 6.90 -14.02 -2.03
CA ILE A 359 6.32 -15.25 -2.58
C ILE A 359 6.20 -16.39 -1.58
N SER A 360 6.96 -16.34 -0.48
CA SER A 360 7.02 -17.43 0.51
C SER A 360 5.68 -17.74 1.18
N SER A 361 4.86 -16.71 1.44
CA SER A 361 3.53 -16.91 2.04
C SER A 361 2.58 -17.68 1.12
N TYR A 362 2.72 -17.54 -0.20
CA TYR A 362 2.00 -18.35 -1.17
C TYR A 362 2.47 -19.80 -1.15
N PHE A 363 3.77 -20.02 -1.07
CA PHE A 363 4.34 -21.36 -0.96
C PHE A 363 3.94 -22.06 0.35
N LEU A 364 3.91 -21.33 1.47
CA LEU A 364 3.40 -21.85 2.73
C LEU A 364 1.96 -22.40 2.60
N TRP A 365 1.10 -21.70 1.89
CA TRP A 365 -0.26 -22.14 1.64
C TRP A 365 -0.30 -23.31 0.65
N ARG A 366 0.43 -23.20 -0.48
CA ARG A 366 0.27 -24.09 -1.64
C ARG A 366 1.03 -25.42 -1.51
N LEU A 367 2.15 -25.43 -0.77
CA LEU A 367 3.08 -26.56 -0.68
C LEU A 367 3.06 -27.28 0.67
N GLN A 368 2.11 -26.92 1.55
CA GLN A 368 1.95 -27.64 2.83
C GLN A 368 1.64 -29.12 2.61
N PRO A 369 2.08 -30.02 3.55
CA PRO A 369 2.82 -29.74 4.79
C PRO A 369 4.35 -29.77 4.62
N HIS A 370 4.87 -29.91 3.41
CA HIS A 370 6.28 -30.24 3.16
C HIS A 370 7.20 -29.02 3.11
N TYR A 371 6.65 -27.83 2.78
CA TYR A 371 7.41 -26.59 2.65
C TYR A 371 7.69 -25.92 3.99
N LYS A 372 8.95 -25.52 4.19
CA LYS A 372 9.38 -24.66 5.29
C LYS A 372 9.91 -23.35 4.70
N SER A 373 9.34 -22.23 5.13
CA SER A 373 9.80 -20.92 4.67
C SER A 373 11.07 -20.50 5.40
N TYR A 374 12.03 -19.94 4.67
CA TYR A 374 13.17 -19.26 5.26
C TYR A 374 12.74 -17.93 5.90
N ILE A 375 11.92 -17.15 5.16
CA ILE A 375 11.32 -15.91 5.60
C ILE A 375 9.93 -15.77 4.99
N ASP A 376 8.99 -15.11 5.68
CA ASP A 376 7.66 -14.84 5.15
C ASP A 376 7.06 -13.53 5.69
N LEU A 377 5.84 -13.19 5.23
CA LEU A 377 5.14 -11.95 5.59
C LEU A 377 4.63 -11.87 7.04
N ARG A 378 4.83 -12.87 7.87
CA ARG A 378 4.56 -12.78 9.32
C ARG A 378 5.57 -11.89 10.05
N GLU A 379 6.61 -11.49 9.34
CA GLU A 379 7.60 -10.46 9.70
C GLU A 379 7.90 -10.38 11.21
N HIS A 380 7.56 -9.24 11.81
CA HIS A 380 7.89 -8.92 13.20
C HIS A 380 7.16 -9.80 14.24
N GLU A 381 6.16 -10.56 13.83
CA GLU A 381 5.46 -11.48 14.74
C GLU A 381 6.29 -12.73 15.00
N VAL A 382 7.08 -13.17 14.01
CA VAL A 382 7.81 -14.46 14.04
C VAL A 382 9.32 -14.27 13.97
N PHE A 383 9.79 -13.31 13.18
CA PHE A 383 11.21 -13.12 12.91
C PHE A 383 11.75 -11.88 13.64
N PRO A 384 12.93 -11.96 14.30
CA PRO A 384 13.56 -10.80 14.92
C PRO A 384 14.01 -9.78 13.85
N PRO A 385 14.09 -8.48 14.17
CA PRO A 385 14.48 -7.44 13.23
C PRO A 385 15.84 -7.64 12.58
N GLU A 386 16.78 -8.26 13.30
CA GLU A 386 18.14 -8.57 12.82
C GLU A 386 18.09 -9.57 11.66
N PHE A 387 17.19 -10.54 11.70
CA PHE A 387 17.00 -11.54 10.66
C PHE A 387 16.54 -10.88 9.35
N PHE A 388 15.63 -9.90 9.44
CA PHE A 388 15.22 -9.09 8.28
C PHE A 388 16.37 -8.29 7.69
N THR A 389 17.20 -7.72 8.56
CA THR A 389 18.36 -6.94 8.14
C THR A 389 19.37 -7.83 7.40
N GLU A 390 19.60 -9.03 7.91
CA GLU A 390 20.46 -10.03 7.27
C GLU A 390 19.92 -10.50 5.94
N PHE A 391 18.62 -10.82 5.86
CA PHE A 391 17.97 -11.16 4.59
C PHE A 391 18.06 -10.01 3.58
N ALA A 392 17.76 -8.77 3.99
CA ALA A 392 17.86 -7.62 3.10
C ALA A 392 19.30 -7.40 2.60
N ALA A 393 20.30 -7.62 3.46
CA ALA A 393 21.71 -7.55 3.08
C ALA A 393 22.07 -8.65 2.06
N SER A 394 21.54 -9.87 2.23
CA SER A 394 21.83 -11.01 1.33
C SER A 394 21.41 -10.76 -0.12
N VAL A 395 20.42 -9.90 -0.34
CA VAL A 395 19.96 -9.51 -1.68
C VAL A 395 21.01 -8.69 -2.44
N TYR A 396 21.79 -7.88 -1.74
CA TYR A 396 22.74 -6.94 -2.34
C TYR A 396 24.18 -7.39 -2.23
N TYR A 397 24.50 -8.22 -1.22
CA TYR A 397 25.86 -8.66 -0.90
C TYR A 397 25.96 -10.17 -1.03
N PRO A 398 26.60 -10.69 -2.11
CA PRO A 398 26.75 -12.14 -2.36
C PRO A 398 27.44 -12.90 -1.22
N GLU A 399 28.35 -12.26 -0.51
CA GLU A 399 29.05 -12.82 0.65
C GLU A 399 28.12 -13.12 1.82
N VAL A 400 27.13 -12.25 2.05
CA VAL A 400 26.08 -12.47 3.08
C VAL A 400 25.18 -13.63 2.67
N PHE A 401 24.75 -13.63 1.39
CA PHE A 401 23.98 -14.75 0.85
C PHE A 401 24.74 -16.08 0.97
N SER A 402 26.01 -16.12 0.58
CA SER A 402 26.84 -17.31 0.67
C SER A 402 27.01 -17.80 2.11
N SER A 403 27.09 -16.90 3.09
CA SER A 403 27.09 -17.23 4.51
C SER A 403 25.81 -17.93 4.93
N ILE A 404 24.64 -17.39 4.56
CA ILE A 404 23.33 -18.00 4.81
C ILE A 404 23.24 -19.37 4.14
N ASP A 405 23.62 -19.44 2.87
CA ASP A 405 23.56 -20.66 2.08
C ASP A 405 24.44 -21.80 2.64
N SER A 406 25.60 -21.45 3.24
CA SER A 406 26.49 -22.42 3.87
C SER A 406 25.97 -22.96 5.20
N GLN A 407 25.07 -22.25 5.87
CA GLN A 407 24.47 -22.64 7.15
C GLN A 407 23.20 -23.50 6.96
N HIS A 408 22.66 -23.55 5.74
CA HIS A 408 21.43 -24.26 5.41
C HIS A 408 21.62 -25.23 4.25
N THR A 409 20.76 -26.25 4.19
CA THR A 409 20.75 -27.24 3.10
C THR A 409 19.59 -27.00 2.15
N PHE A 410 19.60 -25.83 1.47
CA PHE A 410 18.54 -25.51 0.54
C PHE A 410 18.53 -26.43 -0.68
N THR A 411 17.35 -26.94 -1.04
CA THR A 411 17.12 -27.76 -2.23
C THR A 411 16.85 -26.91 -3.48
N ALA A 412 16.28 -25.73 -3.26
CA ALA A 412 15.99 -24.76 -4.33
C ALA A 412 16.01 -23.32 -3.79
N TYR A 413 16.11 -22.36 -4.70
CA TYR A 413 16.11 -20.93 -4.45
C TYR A 413 15.05 -20.29 -5.31
N ALA A 414 13.97 -19.83 -4.71
CA ALA A 414 12.84 -19.24 -5.41
C ALA A 414 12.72 -17.74 -5.06
N LEU A 415 12.83 -16.88 -6.06
CA LEU A 415 12.86 -15.43 -5.88
C LEU A 415 11.82 -14.73 -6.75
N TYR A 416 11.23 -13.68 -6.21
CA TYR A 416 10.28 -12.82 -6.90
C TYR A 416 10.94 -12.09 -8.07
N THR A 417 10.52 -12.39 -9.28
CA THR A 417 11.17 -11.95 -10.53
C THR A 417 11.24 -10.43 -10.70
N PRO A 418 10.21 -9.62 -10.31
CA PRO A 418 10.28 -8.16 -10.47
C PRO A 418 11.25 -7.44 -9.52
N GLN A 419 11.76 -8.13 -8.49
CA GLN A 419 12.64 -7.56 -7.47
C GLN A 419 13.91 -8.40 -7.33
N PHE A 420 14.79 -8.03 -6.40
CA PHE A 420 15.99 -8.79 -6.04
C PHE A 420 17.01 -8.99 -7.17
N GLY A 421 17.07 -8.04 -8.12
CA GLY A 421 17.94 -8.10 -9.30
C GLY A 421 19.40 -8.46 -9.02
N PRO A 422 20.08 -7.91 -7.99
CA PRO A 422 21.47 -8.29 -7.66
C PRO A 422 21.60 -9.77 -7.30
N LEU A 423 20.71 -10.33 -6.47
CA LEU A 423 20.74 -11.73 -6.10
C LEU A 423 20.37 -12.64 -7.29
N HIS A 424 19.36 -12.24 -8.11
CA HIS A 424 19.08 -12.95 -9.37
C HIS A 424 20.31 -13.01 -10.29
N ARG A 425 21.03 -11.90 -10.43
CA ARG A 425 22.26 -11.86 -11.24
C ARG A 425 23.31 -12.78 -10.68
N TYR A 426 23.53 -12.77 -9.36
CA TYR A 426 24.47 -13.66 -8.72
C TYR A 426 24.14 -15.12 -9.00
N LEU A 427 22.92 -15.56 -8.71
CA LEU A 427 22.47 -16.95 -8.93
C LEU A 427 22.50 -17.34 -10.42
N TYR A 428 22.19 -16.43 -11.32
CA TYR A 428 22.20 -16.70 -12.77
C TYR A 428 23.60 -16.87 -13.34
N THR A 429 24.58 -16.11 -12.84
CA THR A 429 25.94 -16.11 -13.37
C THR A 429 26.91 -17.02 -12.62
N HIS A 430 26.59 -17.41 -11.37
CA HIS A 430 27.44 -18.26 -10.57
C HIS A 430 27.40 -19.74 -11.06
N PRO A 431 28.55 -20.40 -11.22
CA PRO A 431 28.64 -21.72 -11.86
C PRO A 431 27.90 -22.85 -11.11
N GLU A 432 27.70 -22.73 -9.80
CA GLU A 432 27.01 -23.73 -8.97
C GLU A 432 25.49 -23.74 -9.13
N PHE A 433 24.91 -22.63 -9.61
CA PHE A 433 23.46 -22.50 -9.70
C PHE A 433 22.97 -22.61 -11.12
N ARG A 434 21.77 -23.15 -11.30
CA ARG A 434 21.06 -23.24 -12.59
C ARG A 434 19.65 -22.72 -12.43
N LEU A 435 19.24 -21.85 -13.33
CA LEU A 435 17.85 -21.42 -13.48
C LEU A 435 17.07 -22.57 -14.11
N VAL A 436 16.13 -23.15 -13.34
CA VAL A 436 15.34 -24.32 -13.77
C VAL A 436 13.88 -24.00 -14.06
N TYR A 437 13.39 -22.87 -13.56
CA TYR A 437 12.06 -22.34 -13.86
C TYR A 437 12.06 -20.81 -13.79
N ILE A 438 11.29 -20.17 -14.66
CA ILE A 438 11.04 -18.73 -14.62
C ILE A 438 9.72 -18.37 -15.29
N ASP A 439 8.95 -17.49 -14.64
CA ASP A 439 7.78 -16.80 -15.19
C ASP A 439 7.78 -15.31 -14.77
N ALA A 440 6.66 -14.61 -14.98
CA ALA A 440 6.51 -13.20 -14.62
C ALA A 440 6.61 -12.92 -13.10
N VAL A 441 6.40 -13.93 -12.27
CA VAL A 441 6.29 -13.79 -10.81
C VAL A 441 7.50 -14.35 -10.08
N ALA A 442 8.00 -15.52 -10.50
CA ALA A 442 9.07 -16.20 -9.77
C ALA A 442 10.08 -16.85 -10.70
N ALA A 443 11.33 -16.87 -10.25
CA ALA A 443 12.43 -17.65 -10.83
C ALA A 443 12.93 -18.65 -9.79
N VAL A 444 13.12 -19.92 -10.22
CA VAL A 444 13.64 -21.01 -9.36
C VAL A 444 15.01 -21.44 -9.87
N TYR A 445 15.93 -21.51 -8.93
CA TYR A 445 17.30 -22.00 -9.17
C TYR A 445 17.57 -23.23 -8.29
N VAL A 446 18.49 -24.06 -8.76
CA VAL A 446 18.98 -25.26 -8.02
C VAL A 446 20.50 -25.33 -8.10
N LYS A 447 21.12 -25.98 -7.13
CA LYS A 447 22.54 -26.37 -7.17
C LYS A 447 22.72 -27.68 -7.96
N ASP A 448 22.41 -27.64 -9.25
CA ASP A 448 22.59 -28.78 -10.16
C ASP A 448 23.14 -28.29 -11.50
N THR A 449 24.42 -28.54 -11.70
CA THR A 449 25.13 -28.16 -12.93
C THR A 449 24.77 -29.03 -14.12
N THR A 450 24.07 -30.16 -13.93
CA THR A 450 23.66 -31.08 -14.99
C THR A 450 22.33 -30.68 -15.63
N SER A 451 21.49 -29.93 -14.91
CA SER A 451 20.21 -29.45 -15.42
C SER A 451 20.39 -28.45 -16.54
N SER A 452 19.54 -28.51 -17.56
CA SER A 452 19.48 -27.51 -18.62
C SER A 452 18.90 -26.20 -18.09
N GLN A 453 19.43 -25.08 -18.57
CA GLN A 453 18.90 -23.76 -18.20
C GLN A 453 17.50 -23.56 -18.79
N ALA A 454 16.54 -23.17 -17.96
CA ALA A 454 15.15 -23.00 -18.36
C ALA A 454 14.95 -21.84 -19.34
N SER A 455 13.96 -22.00 -20.19
CA SER A 455 13.36 -20.92 -20.95
C SER A 455 12.22 -20.28 -20.17
N TYR A 456 11.92 -19.02 -20.46
CA TYR A 456 10.81 -18.30 -19.82
C TYR A 456 9.47 -19.01 -20.10
N SER A 457 8.70 -19.24 -19.06
CA SER A 457 7.40 -19.89 -19.09
C SER A 457 6.28 -18.84 -18.96
N PHE A 458 5.24 -18.98 -19.78
CA PHE A 458 4.04 -18.16 -19.59
C PHE A 458 3.25 -18.70 -18.41
N ALA A 459 2.95 -17.81 -17.48
CA ALA A 459 2.09 -18.13 -16.35
C ALA A 459 0.68 -18.48 -16.86
N LYS A 460 0.08 -19.54 -16.34
CA LYS A 460 -1.31 -19.95 -16.64
C LYS A 460 -2.17 -19.69 -15.41
N PRO A 461 -3.33 -19.03 -15.53
CA PRO A 461 -4.22 -18.85 -14.41
C PRO A 461 -4.68 -20.22 -13.87
N VAL A 462 -4.82 -20.31 -12.57
CA VAL A 462 -5.40 -21.48 -11.92
C VAL A 462 -6.89 -21.46 -12.15
N ALA A 463 -7.38 -22.40 -12.96
CA ALA A 463 -8.80 -22.47 -13.26
C ALA A 463 -9.62 -22.68 -11.99
N ALA A 464 -10.70 -21.92 -11.85
CA ALA A 464 -11.67 -22.15 -10.79
C ALA A 464 -12.29 -23.55 -10.94
N SER A 465 -12.44 -24.26 -9.82
CA SER A 465 -13.03 -25.60 -9.79
C SER A 465 -14.32 -25.64 -8.95
N GLY A 466 -15.13 -26.65 -9.15
CA GLY A 466 -16.32 -26.90 -8.33
C GLY A 466 -17.30 -25.74 -8.29
N PHE A 467 -17.68 -25.31 -7.09
CA PHE A 467 -18.67 -24.25 -6.86
C PHE A 467 -18.20 -22.88 -7.41
N ALA A 468 -16.91 -22.56 -7.29
CA ALA A 468 -16.35 -21.32 -7.86
C ALA A 468 -16.51 -21.27 -9.38
N GLN A 469 -16.35 -22.40 -10.10
CA GLN A 469 -16.56 -22.46 -11.54
C GLN A 469 -18.02 -22.19 -11.93
N LEU A 470 -18.96 -22.73 -11.16
CA LEU A 470 -20.40 -22.47 -11.38
C LEU A 470 -20.69 -20.98 -11.22
N LEU A 471 -20.19 -20.37 -10.15
CA LEU A 471 -20.40 -18.94 -9.88
C LEU A 471 -19.74 -18.05 -10.94
N THR A 472 -18.54 -18.40 -11.43
CA THR A 472 -17.89 -17.68 -12.52
C THR A 472 -18.78 -17.66 -13.76
N ARG A 473 -19.42 -18.77 -14.12
CA ARG A 473 -20.37 -18.84 -15.26
C ARG A 473 -21.61 -17.98 -15.06
N ILE A 474 -22.11 -17.86 -13.81
CA ILE A 474 -23.32 -17.07 -13.49
C ILE A 474 -23.00 -15.56 -13.48
N PHE A 475 -21.96 -15.16 -12.76
CA PHE A 475 -21.66 -13.75 -12.52
C PHE A 475 -20.82 -13.11 -13.61
N ASN A 476 -20.18 -13.91 -14.48
CA ASN A 476 -19.34 -13.39 -15.54
C ASN A 476 -19.67 -14.03 -16.91
N PRO A 477 -20.86 -13.78 -17.45
CA PRO A 477 -21.22 -14.27 -18.79
C PRO A 477 -20.34 -13.68 -19.90
N PHE A 478 -19.65 -12.56 -19.64
CA PHE A 478 -18.73 -11.89 -20.55
C PHE A 478 -17.25 -12.20 -20.25
N TYR A 479 -16.99 -13.07 -19.27
CA TYR A 479 -15.64 -13.51 -18.96
C TYR A 479 -15.09 -14.30 -20.15
N ARG A 480 -14.45 -13.58 -21.03
CA ARG A 480 -13.41 -14.18 -21.85
C ARG A 480 -12.23 -14.33 -20.90
N ASN A 481 -11.68 -15.55 -20.77
CA ASN A 481 -10.35 -15.70 -20.23
C ASN A 481 -9.53 -14.58 -20.82
N LEU A 482 -9.19 -13.58 -19.99
CA LEU A 482 -8.24 -12.58 -20.41
C LEU A 482 -6.96 -13.40 -20.56
N GLU A 483 -6.79 -13.91 -21.76
CA GLU A 483 -5.51 -14.46 -22.16
C GLU A 483 -4.50 -13.41 -21.74
N TYR A 484 -3.56 -13.83 -20.92
CA TYR A 484 -2.40 -13.04 -20.59
C TYR A 484 -1.95 -12.38 -21.87
N GLU A 485 -1.89 -11.04 -21.90
CA GLU A 485 -1.44 -10.38 -23.11
C GLU A 485 0.00 -10.84 -23.34
N PRO A 486 0.27 -11.64 -24.38
CA PRO A 486 1.62 -12.18 -24.61
C PRO A 486 2.67 -11.07 -24.66
N ALA A 487 2.26 -9.87 -25.08
CA ALA A 487 3.12 -8.70 -25.13
C ALA A 487 3.73 -8.32 -23.76
N ASN A 488 2.94 -8.36 -22.67
CA ASN A 488 3.44 -8.06 -21.34
C ASN A 488 4.39 -9.13 -20.84
N GLU A 489 4.11 -10.39 -21.15
CA GLU A 489 4.97 -11.52 -20.79
C GLU A 489 6.33 -11.44 -21.47
N TRP A 490 6.36 -11.07 -22.77
CA TRP A 490 7.63 -10.85 -23.48
C TRP A 490 8.45 -9.71 -22.87
N ILE A 491 7.79 -8.63 -22.42
CA ILE A 491 8.43 -7.52 -21.74
C ILE A 491 8.98 -7.95 -20.38
N ASN A 492 8.22 -8.72 -19.60
CA ASN A 492 8.67 -9.24 -18.31
C ASN A 492 9.89 -10.15 -18.47
N ALA A 493 9.88 -11.02 -19.48
CA ALA A 493 11.04 -11.84 -19.83
C ALA A 493 12.25 -10.98 -20.21
N ALA A 494 12.07 -9.96 -21.05
CA ALA A 494 13.15 -9.04 -21.44
C ALA A 494 13.69 -8.27 -20.22
N ALA A 495 12.81 -7.83 -19.31
CA ALA A 495 13.18 -7.16 -18.06
C ALA A 495 14.08 -8.04 -17.18
N TYR A 496 13.66 -9.28 -16.97
CA TYR A 496 14.43 -10.23 -16.18
C TYR A 496 15.79 -10.49 -16.79
N TYR A 497 15.87 -10.89 -18.08
CA TYR A 497 17.16 -11.20 -18.72
C TYR A 497 18.07 -9.99 -18.80
N THR A 498 17.53 -8.78 -18.90
CA THR A 498 18.30 -7.55 -18.77
C THR A 498 18.88 -7.40 -17.36
N SER A 499 18.09 -7.69 -16.32
CA SER A 499 18.53 -7.55 -14.93
C SER A 499 19.66 -8.52 -14.55
N VAL A 500 19.63 -9.73 -15.08
CA VAL A 500 20.67 -10.74 -14.85
C VAL A 500 21.87 -10.61 -15.82
N GLY A 501 21.79 -9.71 -16.80
CA GLY A 501 22.89 -9.43 -17.72
C GLY A 501 22.95 -10.34 -18.96
N ASP A 502 21.90 -11.07 -19.28
CA ASP A 502 21.81 -11.86 -20.50
C ASP A 502 21.20 -11.01 -21.64
N ALA A 503 22.00 -10.11 -22.22
CA ALA A 503 21.56 -9.20 -23.27
C ALA A 503 21.05 -9.96 -24.52
N GLY A 504 21.60 -11.11 -24.84
CA GLY A 504 21.18 -11.91 -25.99
C GLY A 504 19.75 -12.42 -25.86
N LYS A 505 19.42 -13.03 -24.70
CA LYS A 505 18.05 -13.46 -24.42
C LYS A 505 17.11 -12.26 -24.27
N ALA A 506 17.54 -11.18 -23.62
CA ALA A 506 16.75 -9.96 -23.50
C ALA A 506 16.30 -9.45 -24.88
N LEU A 507 17.23 -9.31 -25.82
CA LEU A 507 16.94 -8.86 -27.19
C LEU A 507 16.00 -9.83 -27.93
N SER A 508 16.18 -11.15 -27.79
CA SER A 508 15.29 -12.13 -28.39
C SER A 508 13.83 -11.98 -27.91
N TYR A 509 13.61 -11.73 -26.61
CA TYR A 509 12.29 -11.49 -26.07
C TYR A 509 11.72 -10.13 -26.46
N VAL A 510 12.56 -9.09 -26.55
CA VAL A 510 12.16 -7.79 -27.11
C VAL A 510 11.62 -7.93 -28.52
N GLU A 511 12.26 -8.72 -29.39
CA GLU A 511 11.81 -8.93 -30.76
C GLU A 511 10.42 -9.60 -30.80
N LYS A 512 10.20 -10.61 -29.97
CA LYS A 512 8.88 -11.24 -29.83
C LYS A 512 7.81 -10.23 -29.34
N GLY A 513 8.17 -9.37 -28.39
CA GLY A 513 7.32 -8.27 -27.92
C GLY A 513 6.97 -7.29 -29.05
N MET A 514 7.96 -6.89 -29.84
CA MET A 514 7.77 -6.00 -31.01
C MET A 514 6.82 -6.57 -32.04
N GLN A 515 6.92 -7.87 -32.33
CA GLN A 515 6.02 -8.57 -33.28
C GLN A 515 4.56 -8.55 -32.81
N SER A 516 4.29 -8.46 -31.52
CA SER A 516 2.93 -8.36 -30.97
C SER A 516 2.23 -7.03 -31.27
N GLY A 517 2.99 -5.99 -31.61
CA GLY A 517 2.50 -4.64 -31.89
C GLY A 517 1.95 -3.86 -30.69
N LYS A 518 2.04 -4.42 -29.47
CA LYS A 518 1.58 -3.80 -28.23
C LYS A 518 2.78 -3.41 -27.34
N ASN A 519 2.63 -2.33 -26.57
CA ASN A 519 3.65 -1.85 -25.63
C ASN A 519 5.04 -1.69 -26.26
N THR A 520 5.08 -1.24 -27.50
CA THR A 520 6.33 -1.12 -28.28
C THR A 520 7.30 -0.13 -27.66
N ASP A 521 6.84 0.88 -26.94
CA ASP A 521 7.68 1.82 -26.19
C ASP A 521 8.51 1.07 -25.11
N MET A 522 7.91 0.15 -24.35
CA MET A 522 8.63 -0.65 -23.36
C MET A 522 9.60 -1.64 -24.02
N CYS A 523 9.26 -2.18 -25.19
CA CYS A 523 10.21 -2.99 -25.95
C CYS A 523 11.46 -2.19 -26.32
N PHE A 524 11.31 -0.93 -26.73
CA PHE A 524 12.46 -0.05 -26.99
C PHE A 524 13.25 0.27 -25.71
N VAL A 525 12.58 0.45 -24.57
CA VAL A 525 13.26 0.65 -23.27
C VAL A 525 14.17 -0.54 -22.94
N TYR A 526 13.66 -1.77 -23.03
CA TYR A 526 14.47 -2.96 -22.71
C TYR A 526 15.53 -3.26 -23.76
N ARG A 527 15.27 -2.91 -25.01
CA ARG A 527 16.29 -2.95 -26.05
C ARG A 527 17.46 -2.00 -25.74
N ALA A 528 17.14 -0.77 -25.32
CA ALA A 528 18.15 0.19 -24.90
C ALA A 528 18.96 -0.30 -23.70
N LYS A 529 18.29 -0.80 -22.65
CA LYS A 529 18.96 -1.38 -21.46
C LYS A 529 19.86 -2.56 -21.79
N ALA A 530 19.46 -3.43 -22.71
CA ALA A 530 20.34 -4.51 -23.19
C ALA A 530 21.61 -3.96 -23.86
N HIS A 531 21.50 -2.89 -24.66
CA HIS A 531 22.66 -2.23 -25.26
C HIS A 531 23.51 -1.52 -24.20
N GLU A 532 22.93 -0.95 -23.14
CA GLU A 532 23.71 -0.40 -22.01
C GLU A 532 24.56 -1.49 -21.33
N TYR A 533 23.98 -2.66 -21.12
CA TYR A 533 24.71 -3.78 -20.57
C TYR A 533 25.86 -4.22 -21.50
N MET A 534 25.61 -4.31 -22.80
CA MET A 534 26.64 -4.62 -23.79
C MET A 534 27.76 -3.53 -23.80
N ALA A 535 27.40 -2.25 -23.66
CA ALA A 535 28.34 -1.15 -23.53
C ALA A 535 29.22 -1.23 -22.26
N ALA A 536 28.65 -1.81 -21.17
CA ALA A 536 29.41 -1.99 -19.93
C ALA A 536 30.37 -3.18 -19.99
N THR A 537 30.06 -4.22 -20.76
CA THR A 537 30.84 -5.46 -20.86
C THR A 537 31.83 -5.47 -22.01
N ASP A 538 31.53 -4.81 -23.12
CA ASP A 538 32.40 -4.70 -24.28
C ASP A 538 32.98 -3.27 -24.42
N THR A 539 34.24 -3.10 -23.98
CA THR A 539 34.91 -1.81 -24.01
C THR A 539 35.26 -1.35 -25.44
N ALA A 540 35.45 -2.27 -26.37
CA ALA A 540 35.80 -1.96 -27.77
C ALA A 540 34.60 -1.36 -28.53
N LEU A 541 33.41 -1.82 -28.29
CA LEU A 541 32.16 -1.36 -28.93
C LEU A 541 31.32 -0.44 -28.04
N ARG A 542 31.85 0.00 -26.90
CA ARG A 542 31.16 0.80 -25.90
C ARG A 542 30.41 2.00 -26.47
N LEU A 543 31.05 2.79 -27.33
CA LEU A 543 30.43 3.97 -27.92
C LEU A 543 29.24 3.59 -28.81
N ILE A 544 29.40 2.56 -29.66
CA ILE A 544 28.37 2.10 -30.58
C ILE A 544 27.12 1.63 -29.77
N TYR A 545 27.36 0.84 -28.74
CA TYR A 545 26.24 0.36 -27.89
C TYR A 545 25.60 1.49 -27.10
N THR A 546 26.38 2.46 -26.61
CA THR A 546 25.83 3.63 -25.92
C THR A 546 24.99 4.50 -26.87
N ASP A 547 25.44 4.72 -28.11
CA ASP A 547 24.69 5.46 -29.13
C ASP A 547 23.41 4.73 -29.51
N SER A 548 23.47 3.39 -29.64
CA SER A 548 22.30 2.55 -29.86
C SER A 548 21.28 2.64 -28.72
N ALA A 549 21.74 2.61 -27.47
CA ALA A 549 20.87 2.77 -26.30
C ALA A 549 20.15 4.13 -26.33
N ILE A 550 20.87 5.23 -26.58
CA ILE A 550 20.29 6.56 -26.72
C ILE A 550 19.22 6.59 -27.82
N PHE A 551 19.54 6.03 -28.99
CA PHE A 551 18.60 5.95 -30.11
C PHE A 551 17.31 5.23 -29.71
N TYR A 552 17.40 4.08 -29.04
CA TYR A 552 16.21 3.32 -28.64
C TYR A 552 15.39 4.02 -27.53
N TYR A 553 16.02 4.71 -26.59
CA TYR A 553 15.28 5.56 -25.63
C TYR A 553 14.54 6.70 -26.34
N GLN A 554 15.14 7.32 -27.36
CA GLN A 554 14.47 8.34 -28.17
C GLN A 554 13.26 7.74 -28.91
N GLN A 555 13.37 6.52 -29.47
CA GLN A 555 12.24 5.83 -30.09
C GLN A 555 11.13 5.53 -29.07
N ALA A 556 11.46 5.10 -27.86
CA ALA A 556 10.49 4.87 -26.79
C ALA A 556 9.70 6.16 -26.47
N ILE A 557 10.39 7.29 -26.34
CA ILE A 557 9.77 8.60 -26.06
C ILE A 557 8.96 9.11 -27.27
N ALA A 558 9.39 8.81 -28.51
CA ALA A 558 8.64 9.19 -29.71
C ALA A 558 7.28 8.50 -29.76
N ILE A 559 7.21 7.24 -29.31
CA ILE A 559 5.94 6.46 -29.23
C ILE A 559 5.12 6.91 -28.04
N ASN A 560 5.75 7.01 -26.86
CA ASN A 560 5.10 7.39 -25.62
C ASN A 560 5.88 8.47 -24.90
N LYS A 561 5.46 9.71 -25.07
CA LYS A 561 6.09 10.90 -24.45
C LYS A 561 6.09 10.86 -22.91
N ASN A 562 5.19 10.04 -22.32
CA ASN A 562 5.03 9.88 -20.88
C ASN A 562 5.76 8.65 -20.33
N ASN A 563 6.65 8.04 -21.09
CA ASN A 563 7.45 6.92 -20.60
C ASN A 563 8.58 7.44 -19.68
N ALA A 564 8.28 7.47 -18.37
CA ALA A 564 9.20 7.99 -17.35
C ALA A 564 10.55 7.26 -17.31
N ALA A 565 10.55 5.93 -17.51
CA ALA A 565 11.77 5.13 -17.54
C ALA A 565 12.70 5.54 -18.69
N ALA A 566 12.13 5.77 -19.88
CA ALA A 566 12.92 6.23 -21.03
C ALA A 566 13.41 7.68 -20.84
N LEU A 567 12.57 8.56 -20.29
CA LEU A 567 12.95 9.95 -19.99
C LEU A 567 14.10 10.01 -19.00
N GLN A 568 14.03 9.24 -17.91
CA GLN A 568 15.06 9.20 -16.89
C GLN A 568 16.40 8.65 -17.46
N ALA A 569 16.35 7.52 -18.15
CA ALA A 569 17.54 6.90 -18.72
C ALA A 569 18.21 7.80 -19.77
N LEU A 570 17.44 8.38 -20.69
CA LEU A 570 17.96 9.32 -21.70
C LEU A 570 18.55 10.58 -21.04
N GLY A 571 17.93 11.08 -19.97
CA GLY A 571 18.41 12.19 -19.17
C GLY A 571 19.79 11.92 -18.58
N ILE A 572 20.02 10.71 -18.03
CA ILE A 572 21.33 10.27 -17.52
C ILE A 572 22.38 10.25 -18.64
N HIS A 573 22.04 9.70 -19.81
CA HIS A 573 22.97 9.71 -20.95
C HIS A 573 23.32 11.12 -21.42
N TYR A 574 22.35 12.04 -21.42
CA TYR A 574 22.61 13.43 -21.79
C TYR A 574 23.48 14.16 -20.75
N LEU A 575 23.22 13.90 -19.45
CA LEU A 575 24.05 14.43 -18.36
C LEU A 575 25.51 13.96 -18.50
N ASN A 576 25.74 12.68 -18.75
CA ASN A 576 27.07 12.09 -18.97
C ASN A 576 27.79 12.64 -20.21
N ARG A 577 27.02 13.18 -21.18
CA ARG A 577 27.54 13.85 -22.38
C ARG A 577 27.59 15.37 -22.26
N THR A 578 27.45 15.90 -21.04
CA THR A 578 27.44 17.35 -20.75
C THR A 578 26.34 18.15 -21.45
N ARG A 579 25.28 17.45 -21.95
CA ARG A 579 24.08 18.08 -22.52
C ARG A 579 23.08 18.43 -21.39
N ILE A 580 23.55 19.27 -20.45
CA ILE A 580 22.91 19.48 -19.14
C ILE A 580 21.48 20.06 -19.28
N LYS A 581 21.28 21.05 -20.16
CA LYS A 581 19.95 21.68 -20.34
C LYS A 581 18.89 20.72 -20.88
N GLU A 582 19.31 19.79 -21.72
CA GLU A 582 18.43 18.77 -22.28
C GLU A 582 18.12 17.70 -21.24
N ALA A 583 19.13 17.31 -20.45
CA ALA A 583 18.93 16.40 -19.32
C ALA A 583 17.92 16.96 -18.29
N ILE A 584 18.04 18.23 -17.93
CA ILE A 584 17.12 18.92 -17.02
C ILE A 584 15.67 18.81 -17.52
N LYS A 585 15.40 19.09 -18.80
CA LYS A 585 14.05 18.98 -19.37
C LYS A 585 13.46 17.59 -19.26
N LEU A 586 14.30 16.57 -19.48
CA LEU A 586 13.86 15.17 -19.38
C LEU A 586 13.55 14.79 -17.94
N PHE A 587 14.39 15.18 -16.98
CA PHE A 587 14.16 14.93 -15.56
C PHE A 587 12.98 15.73 -15.00
N GLU A 588 12.78 16.99 -15.42
CA GLU A 588 11.57 17.77 -15.07
C GLU A 588 10.30 17.06 -15.52
N ASN A 589 10.26 16.55 -16.75
CA ASN A 589 9.14 15.77 -17.24
C ASN A 589 8.98 14.46 -16.44
N CYS A 590 10.07 13.77 -16.12
CA CYS A 590 10.04 12.54 -15.33
C CYS A 590 9.44 12.76 -13.94
N VAL A 591 9.88 13.80 -13.20
CA VAL A 591 9.33 14.08 -11.86
C VAL A 591 7.91 14.63 -11.88
N GLN A 592 7.45 15.22 -12.99
CA GLN A 592 6.03 15.57 -13.17
C GLN A 592 5.15 14.33 -13.35
N LEU A 593 5.63 13.34 -14.10
CA LEU A 593 4.93 12.08 -14.34
C LEU A 593 4.95 11.18 -13.11
N GLU A 594 6.07 11.13 -12.43
CA GLU A 594 6.32 10.29 -11.25
C GLU A 594 6.80 11.14 -10.07
N PRO A 595 5.93 11.87 -9.36
CA PRO A 595 6.31 12.72 -8.22
C PRO A 595 6.93 11.96 -7.03
N GLY A 596 6.80 10.63 -7.00
CA GLY A 596 7.43 9.74 -6.01
C GLY A 596 8.81 9.20 -6.42
N ASN A 597 9.32 9.53 -7.60
CA ASN A 597 10.60 9.01 -8.10
C ASN A 597 11.77 9.79 -7.50
N LYS A 598 12.27 9.31 -6.35
CA LYS A 598 13.39 9.93 -5.64
C LYS A 598 14.66 10.02 -6.48
N ASP A 599 14.94 8.99 -7.30
CA ASP A 599 16.16 8.95 -8.12
C ASP A 599 16.12 10.00 -9.24
N ALA A 600 14.96 10.24 -9.84
CA ALA A 600 14.79 11.31 -10.81
C ALA A 600 15.00 12.70 -10.19
N TYR A 601 14.56 12.93 -8.93
CA TYR A 601 14.86 14.18 -8.22
C TYR A 601 16.35 14.33 -7.91
N VAL A 602 17.06 13.26 -7.56
CA VAL A 602 18.52 13.29 -7.37
C VAL A 602 19.22 13.67 -8.68
N GLN A 603 18.82 13.05 -9.81
CA GLN A 603 19.42 13.36 -11.12
C GLN A 603 19.10 14.80 -11.57
N LEU A 604 17.90 15.29 -11.28
CA LEU A 604 17.52 16.68 -11.53
C LEU A 604 18.37 17.65 -10.71
N ALA A 605 18.54 17.36 -9.42
CA ALA A 605 19.37 18.15 -8.51
C ALA A 605 20.84 18.20 -8.96
N GLU A 606 21.42 17.03 -9.31
CA GLU A 606 22.77 16.96 -9.87
C GLU A 606 22.89 17.80 -11.15
N SER A 607 21.90 17.72 -12.03
CA SER A 607 21.90 18.48 -13.29
C SER A 607 21.87 19.98 -13.04
N TYR A 608 21.06 20.47 -12.10
CA TYR A 608 21.02 21.88 -11.70
C TYR A 608 22.31 22.31 -10.98
N LYS A 609 22.91 21.44 -10.14
CA LYS A 609 24.19 21.68 -9.50
C LYS A 609 25.32 21.88 -10.55
N TYR A 610 25.38 21.01 -11.58
CA TYR A 610 26.29 21.17 -12.68
C TYR A 610 26.06 22.48 -13.43
N LEU A 611 24.79 22.82 -13.70
CA LEU A 611 24.47 24.07 -14.40
C LEU A 611 24.86 25.31 -13.58
N ALA A 612 24.62 25.30 -12.27
CA ALA A 612 25.01 26.37 -11.36
C ALA A 612 26.53 26.54 -11.30
N ASN A 613 27.30 25.44 -11.27
CA ASN A 613 28.76 25.47 -11.30
C ASN A 613 29.30 26.03 -12.62
N MET A 614 28.63 25.78 -13.75
CA MET A 614 29.05 26.29 -15.06
C MET A 614 28.78 27.78 -15.26
N ASN A 615 27.64 28.27 -14.77
CA ASN A 615 27.17 29.63 -15.08
C ASN A 615 27.21 30.60 -13.89
N GLY A 616 27.50 30.09 -12.67
CA GLY A 616 27.55 30.89 -11.45
C GLY A 616 26.20 31.45 -10.97
N LYS A 617 25.06 30.98 -11.53
CA LYS A 617 23.76 31.53 -11.22
C LYS A 617 23.21 30.96 -9.92
N LYS A 618 22.91 31.84 -8.96
CA LYS A 618 22.27 31.48 -7.68
C LYS A 618 20.90 30.83 -7.86
N GLU A 619 20.19 31.19 -8.92
CA GLU A 619 18.87 30.59 -9.22
C GLU A 619 18.98 29.08 -9.46
N ASP A 620 19.97 28.63 -10.24
CA ASP A 620 20.17 27.21 -10.53
C ASP A 620 20.65 26.46 -9.29
N LEU A 621 21.42 27.09 -8.41
CA LEU A 621 21.79 26.55 -7.11
C LEU A 621 20.55 26.31 -6.22
N LEU A 622 19.62 27.27 -6.18
CA LEU A 622 18.38 27.12 -5.41
C LEU A 622 17.46 26.03 -5.98
N LYS A 623 17.42 25.87 -7.30
CA LYS A 623 16.70 24.75 -7.94
C LYS A 623 17.31 23.40 -7.58
N ALA A 624 18.64 23.30 -7.53
CA ALA A 624 19.34 22.10 -7.07
C ALA A 624 18.98 21.74 -5.61
N ILE A 625 19.01 22.74 -4.71
CA ILE A 625 18.62 22.57 -3.31
C ILE A 625 17.18 22.06 -3.21
N SER A 626 16.25 22.71 -3.91
CA SER A 626 14.83 22.32 -3.89
C SER A 626 14.61 20.89 -4.39
N ALA A 627 15.30 20.47 -5.44
CA ALA A 627 15.19 19.10 -5.97
C ALA A 627 15.79 18.06 -4.99
N TYR A 628 16.92 18.34 -4.35
CA TYR A 628 17.46 17.47 -3.31
C TYR A 628 16.57 17.41 -2.06
N GLU A 629 15.96 18.54 -1.65
CA GLU A 629 14.99 18.53 -0.55
C GLU A 629 13.80 17.61 -0.86
N LYS A 630 13.32 17.62 -2.11
CA LYS A 630 12.29 16.68 -2.56
C LYS A 630 12.77 15.23 -2.50
N ALA A 631 13.98 14.94 -2.96
CA ALA A 631 14.57 13.61 -2.85
C ALA A 631 14.68 13.15 -1.39
N LEU A 632 15.10 14.04 -0.48
CA LEU A 632 15.23 13.76 0.95
C LEU A 632 13.87 13.56 1.64
N GLN A 633 12.83 14.30 1.22
CA GLN A 633 11.45 14.07 1.67
C GLN A 633 10.95 12.66 1.30
N LEU A 634 11.37 12.15 0.14
CA LEU A 634 11.02 10.81 -0.34
C LEU A 634 11.86 9.70 0.32
N ASP A 635 13.11 10.01 0.69
CA ASP A 635 14.04 9.08 1.35
C ASP A 635 14.89 9.81 2.40
N SER A 636 14.34 9.96 3.59
CA SER A 636 14.93 10.75 4.69
C SER A 636 16.24 10.17 5.26
N LYS A 637 16.59 8.93 4.91
CA LYS A 637 17.81 8.25 5.38
C LYS A 637 18.91 8.20 4.31
N ASN A 638 18.72 8.85 3.18
CA ASN A 638 19.70 8.83 2.09
C ASN A 638 20.90 9.73 2.41
N LEU A 639 21.96 9.12 2.94
CA LEU A 639 23.18 9.83 3.35
C LEU A 639 23.90 10.52 2.18
N TYR A 640 23.79 10.02 0.94
CA TYR A 640 24.33 10.68 -0.25
C TYR A 640 23.60 12.01 -0.50
N VAL A 641 22.27 11.99 -0.42
CA VAL A 641 21.45 13.21 -0.58
C VAL A 641 21.74 14.20 0.56
N CYS A 642 21.85 13.70 1.82
CA CYS A 642 22.22 14.53 2.97
C CYS A 642 23.56 15.23 2.75
N ALA A 643 24.58 14.49 2.30
CA ALA A 643 25.90 15.05 2.00
C ALA A 643 25.84 16.12 0.91
N SER A 644 25.25 15.79 -0.25
CA SER A 644 25.16 16.70 -1.40
C SER A 644 24.35 17.95 -1.06
N LEU A 645 23.20 17.82 -0.40
CA LEU A 645 22.36 18.94 0.01
C LEU A 645 23.02 19.80 1.09
N GLY A 646 23.69 19.18 2.06
CA GLY A 646 24.43 19.88 3.11
C GLY A 646 25.57 20.74 2.56
N LEU A 647 26.33 20.22 1.60
CA LEU A 647 27.38 20.99 0.89
C LEU A 647 26.80 22.19 0.12
N LEU A 648 25.62 22.04 -0.51
CA LEU A 648 24.94 23.14 -1.19
C LEU A 648 24.44 24.20 -0.21
N HIS A 649 23.89 23.81 0.96
CA HIS A 649 23.52 24.75 2.01
C HIS A 649 24.74 25.50 2.56
N TYR A 650 25.86 24.82 2.77
CA TYR A 650 27.12 25.46 3.16
C TYR A 650 27.55 26.50 2.11
N SER A 651 27.57 26.15 0.83
CA SER A 651 27.93 27.08 -0.26
C SER A 651 26.96 28.25 -0.40
N ASN A 652 25.70 28.09 0.02
CA ASN A 652 24.71 29.16 0.07
C ASN A 652 24.74 29.98 1.37
N GLY A 653 25.67 29.70 2.32
CA GLY A 653 25.85 30.41 3.58
C GLY A 653 24.92 29.99 4.72
N ASN A 654 24.20 28.88 4.59
CA ASN A 654 23.31 28.35 5.62
C ASN A 654 24.02 27.25 6.41
N CYS A 655 24.84 27.65 7.39
CA CYS A 655 25.60 26.73 8.22
C CYS A 655 24.73 25.85 9.12
N GLU A 656 23.63 26.36 9.68
CA GLU A 656 22.76 25.59 10.56
C GLU A 656 22.20 24.34 9.84
N ARG A 657 21.62 24.55 8.67
CA ARG A 657 21.08 23.44 7.88
C ARG A 657 22.16 22.55 7.30
N ALA A 658 23.32 23.12 6.98
CA ALA A 658 24.48 22.33 6.50
C ALA A 658 24.95 21.36 7.59
N VAL A 659 25.12 21.79 8.83
CA VAL A 659 25.54 20.93 9.95
C VAL A 659 24.54 19.80 10.18
N GLU A 660 23.23 20.10 10.25
CA GLU A 660 22.19 19.11 10.43
C GLU A 660 22.26 17.96 9.42
N LEU A 661 22.53 18.28 8.16
CA LEU A 661 22.60 17.33 7.06
C LEU A 661 23.94 16.60 6.93
N LEU A 662 25.05 17.31 7.17
CA LEU A 662 26.40 16.75 6.99
C LEU A 662 26.84 15.87 8.15
N LEU A 663 26.40 16.14 9.38
CA LEU A 663 26.83 15.40 10.56
C LEU A 663 26.55 13.89 10.47
N PRO A 664 25.34 13.43 10.07
CA PRO A 664 25.06 12.01 9.87
C PRO A 664 25.82 11.40 8.68
N ALA A 665 26.22 12.23 7.69
CA ALA A 665 26.86 11.76 6.46
C ALA A 665 28.39 11.82 6.48
N LYS A 666 29.01 12.33 7.56
CA LYS A 666 30.45 12.63 7.63
C LYS A 666 31.39 11.43 7.40
N ASP A 667 30.93 10.24 7.77
CA ASP A 667 31.71 9.00 7.66
C ASP A 667 31.10 8.00 6.65
N TYR A 668 30.21 8.46 5.79
CA TYR A 668 29.55 7.59 4.81
C TYR A 668 30.55 7.10 3.75
N GLU A 669 30.84 5.81 3.75
CA GLU A 669 31.91 5.19 2.97
C GLU A 669 31.72 5.26 1.44
N ARG A 670 30.49 5.35 0.96
CA ARG A 670 30.20 5.45 -0.48
C ARG A 670 30.52 6.83 -1.08
N ILE A 671 30.80 7.82 -0.23
CA ILE A 671 31.28 9.13 -0.65
C ILE A 671 32.81 9.08 -0.71
N GLY A 672 33.41 9.64 -1.78
CA GLY A 672 34.86 9.65 -1.99
C GLY A 672 35.62 10.32 -0.83
N ILE A 673 36.86 9.90 -0.62
CA ILE A 673 37.70 10.41 0.48
C ILE A 673 37.82 11.94 0.46
N ASN A 674 37.98 12.53 -0.73
CA ASN A 674 38.11 13.99 -0.91
C ASN A 674 36.79 14.70 -0.48
N GLU A 675 35.68 14.14 -0.82
CA GLU A 675 34.38 14.71 -0.48
C GLU A 675 34.04 14.56 1.02
N ARG A 676 34.45 13.45 1.65
CA ARG A 676 34.39 13.29 3.12
C ARG A 676 35.26 14.30 3.84
N ASN A 677 36.46 14.57 3.34
CA ASN A 677 37.35 15.59 3.89
C ASN A 677 36.76 17.00 3.74
N LEU A 678 36.13 17.28 2.60
CA LEU A 678 35.39 18.52 2.39
C LEU A 678 34.22 18.67 3.38
N ILE A 679 33.43 17.60 3.59
CA ILE A 679 32.35 17.58 4.57
C ILE A 679 32.88 17.92 5.98
N LYS A 680 33.96 17.27 6.41
CA LYS A 680 34.58 17.54 7.72
C LYS A 680 35.07 19.00 7.82
N GLN A 681 35.67 19.52 6.77
CA GLN A 681 36.11 20.93 6.73
C GLN A 681 34.92 21.91 6.82
N CYS A 682 33.81 21.62 6.12
CA CYS A 682 32.60 22.43 6.18
C CYS A 682 31.99 22.42 7.59
N LEU A 683 31.94 21.27 8.27
CA LEU A 683 31.45 21.16 9.65
C LEU A 683 32.31 21.99 10.62
N ILE A 684 33.65 21.91 10.50
CA ILE A 684 34.56 22.72 11.32
C ILE A 684 34.36 24.21 11.05
N ASN A 685 34.23 24.62 9.79
CA ASN A 685 34.01 26.03 9.42
C ASN A 685 32.65 26.56 9.94
N CYS A 686 31.69 25.69 10.13
CA CYS A 686 30.38 26.02 10.75
C CYS A 686 30.38 25.93 12.28
N GLY A 687 31.51 25.64 12.92
CA GLY A 687 31.68 25.67 14.38
C GLY A 687 31.50 24.32 15.09
N GLU A 688 31.40 23.21 14.35
CA GLU A 688 31.33 21.87 14.92
C GLU A 688 32.72 21.38 15.39
N ARG A 689 32.78 20.75 16.56
CA ARG A 689 33.94 20.03 17.07
C ARG A 689 33.81 18.55 16.66
N LEU A 690 34.61 18.12 15.69
CA LEU A 690 34.63 16.75 15.17
C LEU A 690 35.53 15.83 15.97
#